data_b6ac1c8d4012029b61b42a40cd4c17a1
#
_entry.id   b6ac1c8d4012029b61b42a40cd4c17a1
#
_cell.length_a   1.000
_cell.length_b   1.000
_cell.length_c   1.000
_cell.angle_alpha   90.00
_cell.angle_beta   90.00
_cell.angle_gamma   90.00
#
_symmetry.space_group_name_H-M   'P 1'
#
loop_
_entity.id
_entity.type
_entity.pdbx_description
1 polymer ?
#
loop_
_entity_poly.entity_id
_entity_poly.type
_entity_poly.pdbx_seq_one_letter_code
_entity_poly.pdbx_strand_id
1 'polypeptide(L)'
;MPFSPQRLAFVIALSTSAGANAAPYKTVQIDTATTTAQTLGGADTLTISAPGSITNAGKTVSLKDGTAGAGVVIDNAGKIISTGGRAIDSSGDLTQARNYSIYNRAGGQILGFNDALRIDSNFVSGHLLIDNSGIIRSTTGQGLDLDALRSAGASTTLINRAGGLIRGDASDGMKTGANATITNYGEISTGDSHNADEKFDGVDIDSATGVTLTNYGTISGGRHGITTDLGATLTNYGQITGRNGSGFGSDGDGTVINHGVITGAYSGLQPNGDGDGVDIDNLAHIENYGTIQGVGAGGVDKNGFANGSEGIALGGGYVLNARDALISGANSAILVDDGSGGAGVAATTLENFGTIQGLDGFGVKFVGEFADSVINGGTISGSNGLALDLGGGDDNLTLRNGSRFLGTVDGGSGYDRVVMDDAAGGSFGNSQNFEWLEVKQGAWTLTGNGDFSEGGAVHNGATLINHGSIAGDMTVDAGGVYAGGGSVGNLNVNGTLRTDTQLGTATIVHDLNMGSASTLAYGVNADGSSAPVQVGGTANLNGATLAVNPGNGTYPWQSHYTVLQAARVNGTFGTVTSDYAFLTPTLAYTPTQVDLTYTRNDVAFNEFAVTGNGSNTANSLASLGKNNALYNALLNTTNTTAGAAIEQLSGASNANLTSATLSASSQVGSSMLSAMQQMGGAPGLMVGLDQRDTPILAANGVPTEARNLNDPNARGRLWLQAIGGYGKLDGEHGSSGLEQRTKGSVLGADWSLNPQWRVGVLGGYSKTDLDATGVDGNVESWHAGVYAQHQNGPLALRLGAAYSGHQGESKRTIAFNGFSDRPKGDYDADSQQAFAELGYAMGSGRLSAEPFANLGYQRYHRDSYQEKGGAAALQVDGQTQDNFSTTFGLRLAHLSSLDNGMSLTPRMTAGWKHTYGDVSNSTRQAFVAGGTAFSVDGTSLDRDSLVLEAGLDLGISARHSLGIGYSGELGNNSRNHGLIGQWQMAF
;
A
#
# COMPACT_ATOMS: atom_id res chain seq x y z
N MET A 1 6.25 -8.29 -16.84
CA MET A 1 5.80 -9.08 -18.00
C MET A 1 7.06 -9.63 -18.65
N PRO A 2 7.24 -10.93 -18.83
CA PRO A 2 8.47 -11.47 -19.40
C PRO A 2 8.46 -11.32 -20.93
N PHE A 3 9.46 -10.67 -21.44
CA PHE A 3 9.72 -10.62 -22.88
C PHE A 3 10.41 -11.91 -23.35
N SER A 4 9.78 -12.57 -24.27
CA SER A 4 10.31 -13.72 -25.00
C SER A 4 11.37 -13.25 -26.01
N PRO A 5 12.54 -13.93 -26.16
CA PRO A 5 13.50 -13.56 -27.16
C PRO A 5 13.04 -14.02 -28.55
N GLN A 6 12.71 -13.09 -29.40
CA GLN A 6 12.49 -13.36 -30.83
C GLN A 6 13.82 -13.68 -31.52
N ARG A 7 13.89 -14.85 -32.13
CA ARG A 7 14.97 -15.26 -33.01
C ARG A 7 15.00 -14.36 -34.25
N LEU A 8 15.99 -13.50 -34.31
CA LEU A 8 16.32 -12.80 -35.56
C LEU A 8 17.24 -13.69 -36.38
N ALA A 9 16.66 -14.40 -37.35
CA ALA A 9 17.45 -15.09 -38.36
C ALA A 9 17.84 -14.08 -39.44
N PHE A 10 19.11 -13.70 -39.46
CA PHE A 10 19.66 -12.94 -40.60
C PHE A 10 19.94 -13.88 -41.76
N VAL A 11 19.16 -13.77 -42.79
CA VAL A 11 19.45 -14.39 -44.09
C VAL A 11 20.37 -13.43 -44.85
N ILE A 12 21.65 -13.82 -44.98
CA ILE A 12 22.58 -13.11 -45.86
C ILE A 12 22.30 -13.57 -47.31
N ALA A 13 21.72 -12.68 -48.11
CA ALA A 13 21.63 -12.88 -49.55
C ALA A 13 23.01 -12.62 -50.17
N LEU A 14 23.62 -13.65 -50.74
CA LEU A 14 24.75 -13.50 -51.63
C LEU A 14 24.30 -12.82 -52.91
N SER A 15 24.71 -11.56 -53.13
CA SER A 15 24.69 -10.95 -54.43
C SER A 15 25.95 -11.35 -55.21
N THR A 16 25.80 -12.18 -56.23
CA THR A 16 26.85 -12.45 -57.18
C THR A 16 27.01 -11.29 -58.20
N SER A 17 28.05 -10.49 -58.02
CA SER A 17 28.55 -9.64 -59.15
C SER A 17 29.72 -10.37 -59.81
N ALA A 18 29.49 -10.81 -61.02
CA ALA A 18 30.54 -11.36 -61.90
C ALA A 18 31.47 -10.26 -62.41
N GLY A 19 32.81 -10.48 -62.27
CA GLY A 19 33.79 -9.70 -63.01
C GLY A 19 35.15 -9.60 -62.35
N ALA A 20 36.04 -10.52 -62.63
CA ALA A 20 37.50 -10.51 -62.84
C ALA A 20 38.16 -11.81 -62.34
N ASN A 21 39.04 -12.40 -63.07
CA ASN A 21 39.76 -13.65 -62.87
C ASN A 21 40.29 -13.74 -61.39
N ALA A 22 39.55 -14.37 -60.53
CA ALA A 22 39.98 -14.74 -59.18
C ALA A 22 40.69 -16.11 -59.30
N ALA A 23 41.83 -16.23 -58.62
CA ALA A 23 42.47 -17.52 -58.38
C ALA A 23 41.50 -18.49 -57.76
N PRO A 24 41.51 -19.80 -58.05
CA PRO A 24 40.55 -20.75 -57.43
C PRO A 24 40.71 -20.76 -55.91
N TYR A 25 39.61 -20.52 -55.22
CA TYR A 25 39.57 -20.57 -53.75
C TYR A 25 39.83 -21.98 -53.23
N LYS A 26 40.66 -22.11 -52.19
CA LYS A 26 40.96 -23.40 -51.57
C LYS A 26 39.88 -23.74 -50.54
N THR A 27 39.28 -24.88 -50.76
CA THR A 27 38.40 -25.48 -49.70
C THR A 27 39.09 -26.69 -49.09
N VAL A 28 39.37 -26.65 -47.80
CA VAL A 28 40.06 -27.69 -47.06
C VAL A 28 39.05 -28.34 -46.10
N GLN A 29 38.89 -29.64 -46.25
CA GLN A 29 38.07 -30.46 -45.33
C GLN A 29 38.97 -31.41 -44.54
N ILE A 30 38.87 -31.41 -43.22
CA ILE A 30 39.66 -32.28 -42.32
C ILE A 30 38.68 -33.11 -41.48
N ASP A 31 38.58 -34.39 -41.84
CA ASP A 31 37.69 -35.36 -41.19
C ASP A 31 38.41 -36.40 -40.32
N THR A 32 39.75 -36.43 -40.37
CA THR A 32 40.65 -37.30 -39.62
C THR A 32 41.82 -36.56 -39.09
N ALA A 33 42.60 -37.17 -38.21
CA ALA A 33 43.79 -36.56 -37.65
C ALA A 33 44.90 -36.33 -38.70
N THR A 34 45.47 -35.17 -38.73
CA THR A 34 46.62 -34.79 -39.59
C THR A 34 47.62 -33.93 -38.85
N THR A 35 48.90 -33.97 -39.31
CA THR A 35 49.96 -33.11 -38.81
C THR A 35 50.31 -32.00 -39.81
N THR A 36 49.63 -31.92 -40.95
CA THR A 36 49.92 -30.94 -41.99
C THR A 36 49.35 -29.58 -41.64
N ALA A 37 50.22 -28.59 -41.39
CA ALA A 37 49.81 -27.22 -41.16
C ALA A 37 49.08 -26.65 -42.38
N GLN A 38 48.13 -25.78 -42.19
CA GLN A 38 47.33 -25.14 -43.24
C GLN A 38 47.77 -23.66 -43.39
N THR A 39 47.76 -23.19 -44.59
CA THR A 39 47.92 -21.77 -44.94
C THR A 39 46.69 -21.33 -45.69
N LEU A 40 46.00 -20.30 -45.25
CA LEU A 40 44.78 -19.79 -45.79
C LEU A 40 44.94 -18.32 -46.16
N GLY A 41 44.33 -17.91 -47.26
CA GLY A 41 44.35 -16.54 -47.77
C GLY A 41 43.24 -16.30 -48.79
N GLY A 42 42.93 -15.07 -49.08
CA GLY A 42 41.87 -14.73 -50.03
C GLY A 42 40.48 -15.11 -49.49
N ALA A 43 39.79 -16.00 -50.16
CA ALA A 43 38.49 -16.53 -49.79
C ALA A 43 38.52 -18.03 -49.43
N ASP A 44 39.64 -18.51 -48.91
CA ASP A 44 39.82 -19.92 -48.55
C ASP A 44 38.91 -20.32 -47.37
N THR A 45 38.44 -21.56 -47.40
CA THR A 45 37.63 -22.15 -46.36
C THR A 45 38.31 -23.39 -45.75
N LEU A 46 38.42 -23.45 -44.47
CA LEU A 46 38.86 -24.62 -43.69
C LEU A 46 37.70 -25.13 -42.84
N THR A 47 37.30 -26.37 -43.07
CA THR A 47 36.31 -27.05 -42.27
C THR A 47 36.93 -28.23 -41.54
N ILE A 48 36.78 -28.34 -40.22
CA ILE A 48 37.28 -29.47 -39.44
C ILE A 48 36.06 -30.11 -38.75
N SER A 49 35.76 -31.34 -39.15
CA SER A 49 34.65 -32.12 -38.54
C SER A 49 35.01 -32.62 -37.15
N ALA A 50 34.04 -33.08 -36.38
CA ALA A 50 34.24 -33.53 -35.01
C ALA A 50 35.34 -34.59 -34.77
N PRO A 51 35.53 -35.61 -35.67
CA PRO A 51 36.66 -36.53 -35.54
C PRO A 51 37.98 -35.96 -36.12
N GLY A 52 37.92 -34.89 -36.90
CA GLY A 52 39.09 -34.28 -37.53
C GLY A 52 39.98 -33.54 -36.52
N SER A 53 41.30 -33.55 -36.78
CA SER A 53 42.23 -32.72 -36.01
C SER A 53 43.43 -32.32 -36.86
N ILE A 54 43.95 -31.14 -36.59
CA ILE A 54 45.29 -30.73 -37.04
C ILE A 54 46.16 -30.55 -35.83
N THR A 55 47.29 -31.28 -35.74
CA THR A 55 48.25 -31.12 -34.64
C THR A 55 49.64 -30.86 -35.20
N ASN A 56 50.26 -29.76 -34.84
CA ASN A 56 51.58 -29.34 -35.33
C ASN A 56 52.43 -28.78 -34.18
N ALA A 57 53.76 -28.87 -34.26
CA ALA A 57 54.65 -28.31 -33.28
C ALA A 57 54.85 -26.80 -33.39
N GLY A 58 54.63 -26.21 -34.59
CA GLY A 58 54.69 -24.77 -34.80
C GLY A 58 53.31 -24.17 -35.06
N LYS A 59 53.22 -23.19 -35.97
CA LYS A 59 51.91 -22.60 -36.40
C LYS A 59 51.06 -23.67 -37.07
N THR A 60 49.85 -23.93 -36.55
CA THR A 60 49.00 -24.97 -37.13
C THR A 60 48.15 -24.47 -38.28
N VAL A 61 47.59 -23.26 -38.16
CA VAL A 61 46.91 -22.55 -39.25
C VAL A 61 47.52 -21.17 -39.38
N SER A 62 48.03 -20.85 -40.58
CA SER A 62 48.58 -19.52 -40.89
C SER A 62 47.59 -18.75 -41.77
N LEU A 63 47.26 -17.51 -41.39
CA LEU A 63 46.49 -16.58 -42.18
C LEU A 63 47.42 -15.66 -42.94
N LYS A 64 47.24 -15.53 -44.27
CA LYS A 64 48.06 -14.69 -45.15
C LYS A 64 47.22 -13.71 -45.93
N ASP A 65 47.89 -12.74 -46.53
CA ASP A 65 47.28 -11.84 -47.47
C ASP A 65 46.69 -12.61 -48.66
N GLY A 66 45.58 -12.15 -49.14
CA GLY A 66 44.90 -12.65 -50.32
C GLY A 66 44.27 -11.50 -51.11
N THR A 67 43.30 -11.78 -51.96
CA THR A 67 42.60 -10.78 -52.77
C THR A 67 41.78 -9.84 -51.90
N ALA A 68 41.88 -8.53 -52.13
CA ALA A 68 41.15 -7.53 -51.36
C ALA A 68 39.63 -7.80 -51.34
N GLY A 69 39.02 -7.71 -50.14
CA GLY A 69 37.59 -7.92 -49.94
C GLY A 69 37.11 -9.37 -49.83
N ALA A 70 37.99 -10.36 -50.08
CA ALA A 70 37.67 -11.77 -49.87
C ALA A 70 37.82 -12.17 -48.37
N GLY A 71 36.99 -13.10 -47.91
CA GLY A 71 36.98 -13.53 -46.53
C GLY A 71 37.44 -14.97 -46.31
N VAL A 72 38.40 -15.20 -45.40
CA VAL A 72 38.75 -16.55 -44.92
C VAL A 72 37.70 -17.02 -43.96
N VAL A 73 37.28 -18.27 -44.09
CA VAL A 73 36.37 -18.93 -43.18
C VAL A 73 37.04 -20.13 -42.53
N ILE A 74 37.03 -20.21 -41.22
CA ILE A 74 37.44 -21.38 -40.44
C ILE A 74 36.19 -21.88 -39.68
N ASP A 75 35.77 -23.10 -39.95
CA ASP A 75 34.65 -23.77 -39.27
C ASP A 75 35.19 -25.03 -38.56
N ASN A 76 35.41 -24.93 -37.26
CA ASN A 76 36.05 -25.97 -36.44
C ASN A 76 35.06 -26.65 -35.50
N ALA A 77 34.68 -27.90 -35.79
CA ALA A 77 33.99 -28.80 -34.85
C ALA A 77 34.93 -29.86 -34.24
N GLY A 78 36.23 -29.92 -34.73
CA GLY A 78 37.26 -30.82 -34.29
C GLY A 78 38.35 -30.10 -33.49
N LYS A 79 39.64 -30.35 -33.81
CA LYS A 79 40.75 -29.80 -33.03
C LYS A 79 41.80 -29.11 -33.95
N ILE A 80 42.23 -27.93 -33.54
CA ILE A 80 43.37 -27.19 -34.06
C ILE A 80 44.35 -27.07 -32.92
N ILE A 81 45.48 -27.79 -32.94
CA ILE A 81 46.42 -27.89 -31.81
C ILE A 81 47.82 -27.51 -32.28
N SER A 82 48.44 -26.58 -31.57
CA SER A 82 49.86 -26.34 -31.61
C SER A 82 50.51 -26.76 -30.31
N THR A 83 51.54 -27.62 -30.39
CA THR A 83 52.24 -28.14 -29.21
C THR A 83 53.48 -27.33 -28.80
N GLY A 84 53.88 -26.35 -29.62
CA GLY A 84 55.05 -25.51 -29.29
C GLY A 84 54.97 -24.11 -29.88
N GLY A 85 53.84 -23.74 -30.56
CA GLY A 85 53.62 -22.44 -31.13
C GLY A 85 52.13 -22.02 -31.02
N ARG A 86 51.62 -21.33 -32.03
CA ARG A 86 50.26 -20.80 -32.12
C ARG A 86 49.35 -21.73 -32.89
N ALA A 87 48.11 -21.89 -32.46
CA ALA A 87 47.17 -22.74 -33.18
C ALA A 87 46.66 -22.04 -34.46
N ILE A 88 46.31 -20.76 -34.38
CA ILE A 88 45.96 -19.91 -35.51
C ILE A 88 46.74 -18.63 -35.41
N ASP A 89 47.48 -18.25 -36.46
CA ASP A 89 48.33 -17.07 -36.44
C ASP A 89 48.32 -16.35 -37.81
N SER A 90 48.20 -15.01 -37.74
CA SER A 90 48.51 -14.17 -38.90
C SER A 90 49.90 -13.57 -38.71
N SER A 91 50.76 -13.69 -39.65
CA SER A 91 52.12 -13.12 -39.62
C SER A 91 52.48 -12.46 -40.90
N GLY A 92 53.05 -11.28 -40.82
CA GLY A 92 53.46 -10.42 -41.92
C GLY A 92 52.45 -9.26 -42.13
N ASP A 93 52.89 -8.24 -42.82
CA ASP A 93 52.05 -7.05 -43.02
C ASP A 93 50.83 -7.39 -43.89
N LEU A 94 49.66 -7.30 -43.35
CA LEU A 94 48.40 -7.43 -44.03
C LEU A 94 47.99 -6.05 -44.59
N THR A 95 48.47 -5.76 -45.80
CA THR A 95 48.42 -4.42 -46.41
C THR A 95 47.09 -4.12 -47.11
N GLN A 96 46.13 -5.04 -47.10
CA GLN A 96 44.82 -4.89 -47.77
C GLN A 96 43.66 -5.15 -46.87
N ALA A 97 42.45 -4.70 -47.27
CA ALA A 97 41.22 -4.98 -46.54
C ALA A 97 40.96 -6.49 -46.37
N ARG A 98 40.60 -6.94 -45.16
CA ARG A 98 40.44 -8.35 -44.82
C ARG A 98 39.17 -8.61 -44.07
N ASN A 99 38.55 -9.76 -44.35
CA ASN A 99 37.47 -10.31 -43.54
C ASN A 99 37.85 -11.73 -43.13
N TYR A 100 37.82 -11.99 -41.81
CA TYR A 100 38.03 -13.33 -41.28
C TYR A 100 36.81 -13.74 -40.45
N SER A 101 36.34 -14.98 -40.63
CA SER A 101 35.26 -15.57 -39.85
C SER A 101 35.74 -16.89 -39.26
N ILE A 102 35.81 -16.95 -37.94
CA ILE A 102 36.29 -18.11 -37.19
C ILE A 102 35.16 -18.62 -36.34
N TYR A 103 34.62 -19.77 -36.70
CA TYR A 103 33.57 -20.47 -35.98
C TYR A 103 34.18 -21.65 -35.22
N ASN A 104 34.27 -21.59 -33.91
CA ASN A 104 34.65 -22.73 -33.08
C ASN A 104 33.40 -23.35 -32.48
N ARG A 105 32.95 -24.46 -33.08
CA ARG A 105 31.66 -25.09 -32.77
C ARG A 105 31.68 -25.76 -31.40
N ALA A 106 30.53 -26.17 -30.90
CA ALA A 106 30.42 -26.97 -29.68
C ALA A 106 31.28 -28.27 -29.81
N GLY A 107 32.16 -28.47 -28.80
CA GLY A 107 33.17 -29.54 -28.80
C GLY A 107 34.43 -29.24 -29.58
N GLY A 108 34.47 -28.17 -30.40
CA GLY A 108 35.64 -27.73 -31.12
C GLY A 108 36.71 -27.18 -30.16
N GLN A 109 37.98 -27.45 -30.48
CA GLN A 109 39.13 -27.01 -29.66
C GLN A 109 40.14 -26.27 -30.53
N ILE A 110 40.59 -25.09 -30.08
CA ILE A 110 41.72 -24.32 -30.63
C ILE A 110 42.70 -24.17 -29.46
N LEU A 111 43.79 -24.96 -29.53
CA LEU A 111 44.74 -25.07 -28.45
C LEU A 111 46.10 -24.62 -28.90
N GLY A 112 46.65 -23.54 -28.31
CA GLY A 112 47.99 -23.05 -28.50
C GLY A 112 48.94 -23.42 -27.35
N PHE A 113 50.22 -23.66 -27.65
CA PHE A 113 51.25 -23.63 -26.60
C PHE A 113 51.54 -22.17 -26.23
N ASN A 114 51.75 -21.30 -27.19
CA ASN A 114 51.73 -19.84 -27.11
C ASN A 114 50.29 -19.40 -27.41
N ASP A 115 49.99 -18.25 -27.99
CA ASP A 115 48.62 -17.82 -28.21
C ASP A 115 47.76 -18.89 -28.94
N ALA A 116 46.52 -19.07 -28.53
CA ALA A 116 45.67 -19.99 -29.27
C ALA A 116 45.25 -19.38 -30.64
N LEU A 117 44.91 -18.09 -30.66
CA LEU A 117 44.65 -17.36 -31.86
C LEU A 117 45.30 -15.97 -31.77
N ARG A 118 46.17 -15.60 -32.78
CA ARG A 118 46.79 -14.29 -32.86
C ARG A 118 46.58 -13.64 -34.21
N ILE A 119 46.29 -12.37 -34.22
CA ILE A 119 46.34 -11.48 -35.35
C ILE A 119 47.42 -10.45 -35.14
N ASP A 120 48.63 -10.74 -35.57
CA ASP A 120 49.88 -9.98 -35.34
C ASP A 120 50.27 -9.15 -36.55
N SER A 121 49.37 -8.41 -37.12
CA SER A 121 49.69 -7.61 -38.31
C SER A 121 48.79 -6.41 -38.40
N ASN A 122 49.34 -5.34 -39.03
CA ASN A 122 48.57 -4.15 -39.37
C ASN A 122 47.38 -4.53 -40.30
N PHE A 123 46.28 -4.72 -39.69
CA PHE A 123 45.02 -4.98 -40.39
C PHE A 123 44.46 -3.63 -40.88
N VAL A 124 44.81 -3.21 -42.06
CA VAL A 124 44.56 -1.85 -42.53
C VAL A 124 43.04 -1.51 -42.53
N SER A 125 42.21 -2.47 -42.87
CA SER A 125 40.75 -2.38 -42.82
C SER A 125 40.12 -3.76 -42.94
N GLY A 126 38.88 -3.90 -42.47
CA GLY A 126 38.09 -5.12 -42.58
C GLY A 126 37.51 -5.60 -41.26
N HIS A 127 36.93 -6.80 -41.25
CA HIS A 127 36.21 -7.31 -40.09
C HIS A 127 36.68 -8.71 -39.68
N LEU A 128 36.94 -8.89 -38.40
CA LEU A 128 37.19 -10.18 -37.75
C LEU A 128 35.97 -10.62 -36.98
N LEU A 129 35.36 -11.74 -37.37
CA LEU A 129 34.30 -12.41 -36.58
C LEU A 129 34.87 -13.66 -35.90
N ILE A 130 34.71 -13.73 -34.59
CA ILE A 130 35.01 -14.95 -33.82
C ILE A 130 33.71 -15.37 -33.13
N ASP A 131 33.22 -16.56 -33.41
CA ASP A 131 32.02 -17.17 -32.79
C ASP A 131 32.45 -18.47 -32.11
N ASN A 132 32.64 -18.45 -30.81
CA ASN A 132 33.14 -19.55 -29.98
C ASN A 132 32.02 -20.23 -29.18
N SER A 133 31.77 -21.49 -29.44
CA SER A 133 30.95 -22.40 -28.63
C SER A 133 31.77 -23.57 -28.05
N GLY A 134 33.09 -23.61 -28.30
CA GLY A 134 34.01 -24.64 -27.85
C GLY A 134 35.10 -24.08 -26.96
N ILE A 135 36.32 -24.61 -27.06
CA ILE A 135 37.47 -24.21 -26.24
C ILE A 135 38.48 -23.49 -27.11
N ILE A 136 38.85 -22.27 -26.71
CA ILE A 136 40.03 -21.54 -27.21
C ILE A 136 40.93 -21.36 -26.00
N ARG A 137 42.13 -22.04 -25.97
CA ARG A 137 43.01 -22.05 -24.80
C ARG A 137 44.47 -22.01 -25.21
N SER A 138 45.20 -21.21 -24.47
CA SER A 138 46.66 -21.15 -24.59
C SER A 138 47.34 -21.62 -23.29
N THR A 139 48.51 -22.27 -23.41
CA THR A 139 49.29 -22.71 -22.21
C THR A 139 50.20 -21.60 -21.69
N THR A 140 50.89 -20.84 -22.56
CA THR A 140 51.89 -19.85 -22.15
C THR A 140 51.59 -18.43 -22.63
N GLY A 141 50.67 -18.26 -23.60
CA GLY A 141 50.26 -16.98 -24.18
C GLY A 141 48.77 -16.71 -23.98
N GLN A 142 48.24 -15.76 -24.68
CA GLN A 142 46.84 -15.34 -24.64
C GLN A 142 45.92 -16.40 -25.27
N GLY A 143 44.72 -16.50 -24.73
CA GLY A 143 43.65 -17.22 -25.46
C GLY A 143 43.39 -16.59 -26.81
N LEU A 144 43.17 -15.28 -26.84
CA LEU A 144 43.10 -14.45 -28.06
C LEU A 144 44.05 -13.28 -27.95
N ASP A 145 44.91 -13.10 -28.97
CA ASP A 145 45.85 -11.96 -29.08
C ASP A 145 45.50 -11.16 -30.35
N LEU A 146 44.78 -10.05 -30.13
CA LEU A 146 44.27 -9.19 -31.21
C LEU A 146 44.79 -7.74 -31.08
N ASP A 147 45.75 -7.48 -30.23
CA ASP A 147 46.24 -6.14 -29.89
C ASP A 147 46.84 -5.36 -31.04
N ALA A 148 47.31 -6.05 -32.08
CA ALA A 148 47.82 -5.43 -33.31
C ALA A 148 46.76 -4.77 -34.20
N LEU A 149 45.46 -5.05 -33.97
CA LEU A 149 44.33 -4.48 -34.71
C LEU A 149 43.99 -3.06 -34.17
N ARG A 150 44.87 -2.08 -34.57
CA ARG A 150 44.73 -0.68 -34.12
C ARG A 150 44.22 0.28 -35.19
N SER A 151 44.04 -0.18 -36.42
CA SER A 151 43.60 0.68 -37.52
C SER A 151 42.14 1.08 -37.40
N ALA A 152 41.83 2.36 -37.67
CA ALA A 152 40.45 2.86 -37.66
C ALA A 152 39.48 2.14 -38.63
N GLY A 153 40.04 1.52 -39.70
CA GLY A 153 39.25 0.71 -40.65
C GLY A 153 39.07 -0.76 -40.24
N ALA A 154 39.69 -1.20 -39.15
CA ALA A 154 39.56 -2.58 -38.64
C ALA A 154 38.48 -2.65 -37.54
N SER A 155 37.76 -3.76 -37.51
CA SER A 155 36.79 -4.03 -36.44
C SER A 155 36.72 -5.50 -36.08
N THR A 156 36.39 -5.81 -34.83
CA THR A 156 36.23 -7.18 -34.36
C THR A 156 34.82 -7.38 -33.76
N THR A 157 34.22 -8.52 -34.08
CA THR A 157 33.06 -9.02 -33.36
C THR A 157 33.42 -10.35 -32.72
N LEU A 158 33.41 -10.43 -31.40
CA LEU A 158 33.58 -11.65 -30.67
C LEU A 158 32.25 -12.04 -29.99
N ILE A 159 31.81 -13.27 -30.22
CA ILE A 159 30.69 -13.88 -29.56
C ILE A 159 31.19 -15.16 -28.89
N ASN A 160 31.40 -15.11 -27.55
CA ASN A 160 31.68 -16.30 -26.75
C ASN A 160 30.36 -16.86 -26.22
N ARG A 161 29.88 -17.93 -26.83
CA ARG A 161 28.56 -18.49 -26.53
C ARG A 161 28.51 -19.26 -25.21
N ALA A 162 27.30 -19.56 -24.69
CA ALA A 162 27.13 -20.39 -23.52
C ALA A 162 27.87 -21.74 -23.67
N GLY A 163 28.72 -22.06 -22.68
CA GLY A 163 29.63 -23.22 -22.69
C GLY A 163 30.93 -23.01 -23.47
N GLY A 164 31.11 -21.87 -24.16
CA GLY A 164 32.38 -21.49 -24.75
C GLY A 164 33.40 -21.04 -23.70
N LEU A 165 34.64 -21.49 -23.84
CA LEU A 165 35.77 -21.09 -23.00
C LEU A 165 36.84 -20.36 -23.84
N ILE A 166 37.29 -19.21 -23.37
CA ILE A 166 38.46 -18.50 -23.86
C ILE A 166 39.41 -18.35 -22.68
N ARG A 167 40.65 -18.92 -22.77
CA ARG A 167 41.56 -18.95 -21.65
C ARG A 167 43.05 -18.86 -22.00
N GLY A 168 43.73 -18.02 -21.26
CA GLY A 168 45.19 -18.04 -21.19
C GLY A 168 45.63 -18.61 -19.85
N ASP A 169 46.38 -19.74 -19.83
CA ASP A 169 46.77 -20.35 -18.53
C ASP A 169 47.87 -19.55 -17.82
N ALA A 170 48.77 -18.92 -18.58
CA ALA A 170 49.90 -18.13 -18.07
C ALA A 170 50.04 -16.79 -18.81
N SER A 171 48.90 -16.19 -19.16
CA SER A 171 48.76 -14.87 -19.74
C SER A 171 47.29 -14.47 -19.72
N ASP A 172 46.90 -13.39 -20.43
CA ASP A 172 45.55 -12.89 -20.48
C ASP A 172 44.59 -13.88 -21.14
N GLY A 173 43.36 -13.84 -20.74
CA GLY A 173 42.28 -14.56 -21.40
C GLY A 173 42.16 -14.08 -22.87
N MET A 174 42.13 -12.77 -23.06
CA MET A 174 42.25 -12.14 -24.37
C MET A 174 42.81 -10.73 -24.32
N LYS A 175 43.52 -10.36 -25.37
CA LYS A 175 43.84 -8.97 -25.75
C LYS A 175 42.96 -8.55 -26.94
N THR A 176 42.46 -7.35 -26.90
CA THR A 176 41.52 -6.87 -27.94
C THR A 176 42.15 -5.74 -28.78
N GLY A 177 41.73 -5.60 -30.01
CA GLY A 177 42.02 -4.47 -30.87
C GLY A 177 40.99 -3.36 -30.83
N ALA A 178 41.24 -2.26 -31.56
CA ALA A 178 40.31 -1.14 -31.65
C ALA A 178 38.98 -1.54 -32.32
N ASN A 179 37.89 -0.79 -32.03
CA ASN A 179 36.54 -0.99 -32.55
C ASN A 179 36.03 -2.43 -32.36
N ALA A 180 36.35 -3.04 -31.24
CA ALA A 180 35.89 -4.38 -30.90
C ALA A 180 34.51 -4.36 -30.21
N THR A 181 33.62 -5.25 -30.66
CA THR A 181 32.34 -5.55 -30.00
C THR A 181 32.41 -6.98 -29.48
N ILE A 182 32.41 -7.10 -28.15
CA ILE A 182 32.57 -8.37 -27.44
C ILE A 182 31.27 -8.72 -26.73
N THR A 183 30.74 -9.93 -26.95
CA THR A 183 29.60 -10.48 -26.27
C THR A 183 29.98 -11.81 -25.66
N ASN A 184 30.02 -11.87 -24.33
CA ASN A 184 30.35 -13.09 -23.57
C ASN A 184 29.14 -13.72 -22.91
N TYR A 185 28.74 -14.92 -23.33
CA TYR A 185 27.78 -15.79 -22.65
C TYR A 185 28.45 -16.97 -21.94
N GLY A 186 29.75 -17.21 -22.22
CA GLY A 186 30.54 -18.30 -21.69
C GLY A 186 31.49 -17.85 -20.61
N GLU A 187 32.73 -18.37 -20.68
CA GLU A 187 33.81 -18.04 -19.76
C GLU A 187 34.98 -17.43 -20.52
N ILE A 188 35.51 -16.29 -20.05
CA ILE A 188 36.79 -15.72 -20.41
C ILE A 188 37.65 -15.69 -19.13
N SER A 189 38.74 -16.43 -19.08
CA SER A 189 39.48 -16.61 -17.83
C SER A 189 41.01 -16.75 -18.03
N THR A 190 41.74 -16.62 -16.92
CA THR A 190 43.18 -16.82 -16.89
C THR A 190 43.57 -17.81 -15.80
N GLY A 191 44.86 -18.18 -15.73
CA GLY A 191 45.50 -18.72 -14.55
C GLY A 191 45.61 -17.68 -13.44
N ASP A 192 46.18 -18.07 -12.29
CA ASP A 192 46.48 -17.15 -11.18
C ASP A 192 47.78 -16.42 -11.43
N SER A 193 47.84 -15.15 -11.06
CA SER A 193 49.05 -14.34 -11.05
C SER A 193 49.81 -14.53 -9.70
N HIS A 194 51.07 -14.94 -9.73
CA HIS A 194 51.85 -15.29 -8.52
C HIS A 194 52.93 -14.28 -8.19
N ASN A 195 53.25 -13.36 -9.08
CA ASN A 195 54.24 -12.30 -8.89
C ASN A 195 53.88 -11.05 -9.69
N ALA A 196 54.57 -9.94 -9.43
CA ALA A 196 54.25 -8.63 -10.03
C ALA A 196 54.47 -8.57 -11.55
N ASP A 197 55.24 -9.49 -12.13
CA ASP A 197 55.45 -9.55 -13.57
C ASP A 197 54.33 -10.31 -14.30
N GLU A 198 53.54 -11.09 -13.56
CA GLU A 198 52.40 -11.87 -14.10
C GLU A 198 51.13 -11.05 -14.09
N LYS A 199 50.92 -10.25 -15.11
CA LYS A 199 49.73 -9.42 -15.30
C LYS A 199 48.70 -10.16 -16.14
N PHE A 200 48.03 -11.17 -15.57
CA PHE A 200 47.05 -12.03 -16.27
C PHE A 200 45.66 -11.47 -16.12
N ASP A 201 45.22 -10.70 -17.10
CA ASP A 201 43.91 -10.07 -17.12
C ASP A 201 42.85 -10.90 -17.88
N GLY A 202 41.64 -10.94 -17.43
CA GLY A 202 40.57 -11.67 -18.13
C GLY A 202 40.38 -11.13 -19.55
N VAL A 203 40.21 -9.82 -19.67
CA VAL A 203 40.24 -9.07 -20.93
C VAL A 203 41.17 -7.87 -20.80
N ASP A 204 42.25 -7.85 -21.53
CA ASP A 204 43.16 -6.72 -21.65
C ASP A 204 42.83 -5.92 -22.91
N ILE A 205 42.35 -4.71 -22.74
CA ILE A 205 41.96 -3.79 -23.78
C ILE A 205 43.15 -2.93 -24.19
N ASP A 206 44.11 -2.73 -23.24
CA ASP A 206 45.26 -1.89 -23.46
C ASP A 206 44.85 -0.51 -24.02
N SER A 207 45.58 0.02 -25.00
CA SER A 207 45.31 1.31 -25.64
C SER A 207 44.31 1.22 -26.83
N ALA A 208 43.49 0.18 -26.91
CA ALA A 208 42.48 0.05 -27.96
C ALA A 208 41.28 0.99 -27.69
N THR A 209 40.84 1.70 -28.75
CA THR A 209 39.74 2.64 -28.69
C THR A 209 38.46 2.04 -29.32
N GLY A 210 37.31 2.53 -28.90
CA GLY A 210 35.99 2.12 -29.44
C GLY A 210 35.58 0.70 -29.06
N VAL A 211 36.07 0.18 -27.93
CA VAL A 211 35.73 -1.16 -27.43
C VAL A 211 34.44 -1.14 -26.66
N THR A 212 33.53 -2.05 -27.03
CA THR A 212 32.28 -2.28 -26.33
C THR A 212 32.18 -3.75 -25.87
N LEU A 213 31.97 -4.00 -24.60
CA LEU A 213 31.89 -5.32 -24.01
C LEU A 213 30.54 -5.53 -23.32
N THR A 214 29.84 -6.61 -23.68
CA THR A 214 28.61 -7.05 -22.99
C THR A 214 28.86 -8.44 -22.40
N ASN A 215 28.78 -8.56 -21.07
CA ASN A 215 28.98 -9.81 -20.36
C ASN A 215 27.71 -10.38 -19.78
N TYR A 216 27.32 -11.58 -20.22
CA TYR A 216 26.24 -12.40 -19.61
C TYR A 216 26.78 -13.62 -18.88
N GLY A 217 28.06 -13.96 -19.08
CA GLY A 217 28.74 -15.12 -18.52
C GLY A 217 29.71 -14.74 -17.40
N THR A 218 30.88 -15.36 -17.41
CA THR A 218 31.95 -15.11 -16.44
C THR A 218 33.19 -14.54 -17.12
N ILE A 219 33.76 -13.48 -16.54
CA ILE A 219 35.09 -12.97 -16.87
C ILE A 219 35.92 -13.00 -15.61
N SER A 220 37.10 -13.63 -15.63
CA SER A 220 37.97 -13.75 -14.46
C SER A 220 39.47 -13.67 -14.79
N GLY A 221 40.11 -12.64 -14.31
CA GLY A 221 41.57 -12.46 -14.45
C GLY A 221 42.37 -12.90 -13.21
N GLY A 222 43.58 -13.31 -13.39
CA GLY A 222 44.51 -13.55 -12.30
C GLY A 222 44.90 -12.25 -11.57
N ARG A 223 44.91 -11.14 -12.33
CA ARG A 223 45.05 -9.76 -11.84
C ARG A 223 43.67 -9.08 -11.96
N HIS A 224 43.43 -8.28 -12.99
CA HIS A 224 42.15 -7.61 -13.23
C HIS A 224 41.15 -8.49 -14.00
N GLY A 225 39.89 -8.28 -13.78
CA GLY A 225 38.86 -8.89 -14.62
C GLY A 225 38.90 -8.33 -16.04
N ILE A 226 38.88 -7.01 -16.17
CA ILE A 226 38.98 -6.24 -17.39
C ILE A 226 39.90 -5.05 -17.11
N THR A 227 40.85 -4.74 -18.03
CA THR A 227 41.68 -3.55 -17.95
C THR A 227 41.74 -2.79 -19.25
N THR A 228 41.94 -1.45 -19.19
CA THR A 228 42.07 -0.56 -20.35
C THR A 228 42.87 0.69 -20.01
N ASP A 229 43.71 1.19 -20.92
CA ASP A 229 44.49 2.43 -20.72
C ASP A 229 43.71 3.68 -21.17
N LEU A 230 42.82 3.57 -22.13
CA LEU A 230 42.15 4.74 -22.77
C LEU A 230 40.64 4.77 -22.52
N GLY A 231 40.08 3.72 -22.00
CA GLY A 231 38.64 3.61 -21.67
C GLY A 231 37.86 2.66 -22.58
N ALA A 232 36.77 2.14 -22.04
CA ALA A 232 35.88 1.22 -22.72
C ALA A 232 34.43 1.38 -22.21
N THR A 233 33.49 0.80 -22.94
CA THR A 233 32.09 0.69 -22.53
C THR A 233 31.78 -0.75 -22.14
N LEU A 234 31.45 -0.96 -20.87
CA LEU A 234 31.08 -2.25 -20.30
C LEU A 234 29.60 -2.28 -19.94
N THR A 235 28.88 -3.33 -20.37
CA THR A 235 27.56 -3.69 -19.83
C THR A 235 27.63 -5.09 -19.21
N ASN A 236 27.47 -5.23 -17.92
CA ASN A 236 27.59 -6.50 -17.22
C ASN A 236 26.25 -7.02 -16.70
N TYR A 237 25.84 -8.22 -17.12
CA TYR A 237 24.72 -8.99 -16.58
C TYR A 237 25.19 -10.26 -15.86
N GLY A 238 26.48 -10.62 -15.97
CA GLY A 238 27.08 -11.82 -15.42
C GLY A 238 27.98 -11.54 -14.24
N GLN A 239 29.12 -12.24 -14.19
CA GLN A 239 30.14 -12.07 -13.17
C GLN A 239 31.46 -11.60 -13.77
N ILE A 240 32.07 -10.61 -13.15
CA ILE A 240 33.42 -10.15 -13.49
C ILE A 240 34.25 -10.15 -12.21
N THR A 241 35.46 -10.76 -12.24
CA THR A 241 36.32 -10.87 -11.06
C THR A 241 37.78 -10.63 -11.43
N GLY A 242 38.40 -9.65 -10.77
CA GLY A 242 39.86 -9.53 -10.65
C GLY A 242 40.27 -10.25 -9.36
N ARG A 243 41.20 -11.24 -9.46
CA ARG A 243 41.59 -12.04 -8.30
C ARG A 243 42.76 -11.44 -7.50
N ASN A 244 43.55 -10.50 -8.08
CA ASN A 244 44.56 -9.68 -7.41
C ASN A 244 44.54 -8.25 -7.97
N GLY A 245 43.38 -7.67 -8.20
CA GLY A 245 43.22 -6.33 -8.73
C GLY A 245 41.71 -6.05 -8.96
N SER A 246 41.45 -5.00 -9.70
CA SER A 246 40.12 -4.48 -9.93
C SER A 246 39.26 -5.43 -10.76
N GLY A 247 37.94 -5.44 -10.53
CA GLY A 247 37.01 -6.11 -11.38
C GLY A 247 36.98 -5.48 -12.78
N PHE A 248 36.93 -4.16 -12.87
CA PHE A 248 37.15 -3.35 -14.07
C PHE A 248 38.11 -2.22 -13.71
N GLY A 249 39.23 -2.11 -14.42
CA GLY A 249 40.23 -1.04 -14.26
C GLY A 249 40.41 -0.24 -15.54
N SER A 250 40.53 1.10 -15.42
CA SER A 250 40.81 2.01 -16.53
C SER A 250 41.75 3.13 -16.09
N ASP A 251 42.94 3.23 -16.73
CA ASP A 251 43.82 4.38 -16.57
C ASP A 251 43.29 5.64 -17.33
N GLY A 252 42.20 5.51 -18.09
CA GLY A 252 41.52 6.57 -18.81
C GLY A 252 40.09 6.76 -18.35
N ASP A 253 39.23 7.18 -19.28
CA ASP A 253 37.77 7.27 -19.01
C ASP A 253 37.14 5.86 -18.92
N GLY A 254 35.89 5.77 -18.42
CA GLY A 254 35.19 4.50 -18.41
C GLY A 254 33.66 4.63 -18.32
N THR A 255 32.96 3.74 -19.04
CA THR A 255 31.53 3.60 -18.90
C THR A 255 31.19 2.19 -18.43
N VAL A 256 30.53 2.07 -17.27
CA VAL A 256 30.16 0.78 -16.68
C VAL A 256 28.67 0.76 -16.36
N ILE A 257 27.92 -0.13 -17.01
CA ILE A 257 26.52 -0.39 -16.69
C ILE A 257 26.44 -1.81 -16.09
N ASN A 258 26.22 -1.92 -14.79
CA ASN A 258 26.25 -3.19 -14.07
C ASN A 258 24.86 -3.63 -13.63
N HIS A 259 24.39 -4.76 -14.14
CA HIS A 259 23.20 -5.49 -13.67
C HIS A 259 23.56 -6.81 -12.96
N GLY A 260 24.83 -7.21 -12.99
CA GLY A 260 25.37 -8.44 -12.41
C GLY A 260 26.25 -8.17 -11.21
N VAL A 261 27.36 -8.87 -11.14
CA VAL A 261 28.34 -8.72 -10.06
C VAL A 261 29.71 -8.37 -10.64
N ILE A 262 30.31 -7.30 -10.12
CA ILE A 262 31.70 -6.93 -10.42
C ILE A 262 32.47 -6.99 -9.10
N THR A 263 33.55 -7.75 -9.05
CA THR A 263 34.37 -7.98 -7.84
C THR A 263 35.84 -7.74 -8.12
N GLY A 264 36.45 -6.87 -7.35
CA GLY A 264 37.87 -6.81 -7.20
C GLY A 264 38.28 -7.52 -5.92
N ALA A 265 39.40 -8.22 -5.95
CA ALA A 265 39.87 -9.01 -4.82
C ALA A 265 41.39 -9.05 -4.72
N TYR A 266 41.88 -9.48 -3.55
CA TYR A 266 43.28 -9.78 -3.29
C TYR A 266 43.44 -11.19 -2.73
N SER A 267 44.08 -12.05 -3.47
CA SER A 267 44.28 -13.45 -3.12
C SER A 267 45.49 -13.68 -2.20
N GLY A 268 46.36 -12.68 -2.06
CA GLY A 268 47.63 -12.81 -1.36
C GLY A 268 48.73 -13.56 -2.11
N LEU A 269 48.50 -13.92 -3.37
CA LEU A 269 49.51 -14.59 -4.20
C LEU A 269 50.55 -13.62 -4.76
N GLN A 270 50.18 -12.34 -4.90
CA GLN A 270 51.09 -11.26 -5.28
C GLN A 270 51.48 -10.43 -4.03
N PRO A 271 52.64 -9.71 -4.07
CA PRO A 271 53.07 -8.86 -2.96
C PRO A 271 52.21 -7.62 -2.77
N ASN A 272 51.60 -7.11 -3.84
CA ASN A 272 50.74 -5.94 -3.87
C ASN A 272 49.48 -6.24 -4.69
N GLY A 273 48.33 -5.64 -4.32
CA GLY A 273 47.06 -5.67 -5.07
C GLY A 273 46.04 -4.83 -4.34
N ASP A 274 45.43 -3.94 -5.07
CA ASP A 274 44.25 -3.21 -4.75
C ASP A 274 43.06 -3.98 -5.36
N GLY A 275 42.13 -4.35 -4.58
CA GLY A 275 41.03 -5.18 -5.04
C GLY A 275 39.72 -4.37 -5.18
N ASP A 276 39.75 -3.36 -6.05
CA ASP A 276 38.60 -2.50 -6.26
C ASP A 276 37.52 -3.14 -7.17
N GLY A 277 36.27 -2.91 -6.84
CA GLY A 277 35.20 -3.36 -7.72
C GLY A 277 35.36 -2.74 -9.11
N VAL A 278 35.40 -1.42 -9.16
CA VAL A 278 35.61 -0.60 -10.36
C VAL A 278 36.66 0.47 -10.01
N ASP A 279 37.66 0.65 -10.86
CA ASP A 279 38.73 1.63 -10.73
C ASP A 279 38.92 2.39 -12.04
N ILE A 280 38.65 3.70 -12.06
CA ILE A 280 38.69 4.56 -13.27
C ILE A 280 39.40 5.87 -12.92
N ASP A 281 40.65 6.03 -13.39
CA ASP A 281 41.51 7.17 -13.02
C ASP A 281 40.99 8.53 -13.51
N ASN A 282 40.19 8.56 -14.59
CA ASN A 282 39.68 9.80 -15.17
C ASN A 282 38.14 9.88 -15.05
N LEU A 283 37.45 10.24 -16.13
CA LEU A 283 36.00 10.45 -16.12
C LEU A 283 35.23 9.13 -16.16
N ALA A 284 34.48 8.88 -15.12
CA ALA A 284 33.63 7.72 -15.00
C ALA A 284 32.17 8.03 -15.34
N HIS A 285 31.49 7.07 -15.98
CA HIS A 285 30.04 7.00 -16.05
C HIS A 285 29.62 5.61 -15.58
N ILE A 286 29.15 5.50 -14.35
CA ILE A 286 28.82 4.24 -13.71
C ILE A 286 27.33 4.19 -13.36
N GLU A 287 26.64 3.16 -13.85
CA GLU A 287 25.26 2.86 -13.46
C GLU A 287 25.21 1.45 -12.85
N ASN A 288 25.01 1.38 -11.53
CA ASN A 288 24.93 0.11 -10.83
C ASN A 288 23.46 -0.25 -10.50
N TYR A 289 22.98 -1.34 -11.08
CA TYR A 289 21.71 -2.02 -10.81
C TYR A 289 21.91 -3.38 -10.13
N GLY A 290 23.17 -3.79 -9.87
CA GLY A 290 23.56 -5.06 -9.28
C GLY A 290 24.49 -4.87 -8.08
N THR A 291 25.60 -5.59 -8.08
CA THR A 291 26.62 -5.48 -7.02
C THR A 291 27.95 -5.09 -7.62
N ILE A 292 28.58 -4.06 -7.05
CA ILE A 292 29.98 -3.71 -7.27
C ILE A 292 30.67 -3.79 -5.92
N GLN A 293 31.78 -4.59 -5.83
CA GLN A 293 32.45 -4.80 -4.55
C GLN A 293 33.94 -4.96 -4.67
N GLY A 294 34.66 -4.32 -3.75
CA GLY A 294 36.05 -4.62 -3.41
C GLY A 294 36.09 -5.48 -2.16
N VAL A 295 36.77 -6.65 -2.22
CA VAL A 295 36.72 -7.61 -1.11
C VAL A 295 38.05 -7.83 -0.41
N GLY A 296 39.08 -7.06 -0.70
CA GLY A 296 40.36 -7.04 -0.01
C GLY A 296 41.48 -6.45 -0.84
N ALA A 297 42.47 -5.92 -0.15
CA ALA A 297 43.71 -5.37 -0.69
C ALA A 297 44.93 -5.84 0.12
N GLY A 298 46.11 -5.64 -0.41
CA GLY A 298 47.35 -5.94 0.31
C GLY A 298 48.59 -5.31 -0.35
N GLY A 299 49.63 -5.13 0.47
CA GLY A 299 50.84 -4.48 0.06
C GLY A 299 50.77 -2.96 0.12
N VAL A 300 51.59 -2.30 -0.68
CA VAL A 300 51.68 -0.84 -0.76
C VAL A 300 51.71 -0.38 -2.21
N ASP A 301 51.24 0.84 -2.45
CA ASP A 301 51.28 1.52 -3.72
C ASP A 301 52.70 1.94 -4.11
N LYS A 302 52.86 2.60 -5.26
CA LYS A 302 54.15 3.16 -5.74
C LYS A 302 54.74 4.25 -4.86
N ASN A 303 53.95 4.85 -3.96
CA ASN A 303 54.34 5.90 -3.03
C ASN A 303 54.63 5.36 -1.60
N GLY A 304 54.38 4.05 -1.37
CA GLY A 304 54.57 3.39 -0.09
C GLY A 304 53.37 3.45 0.86
N PHE A 305 52.19 3.88 0.41
CA PHE A 305 50.94 3.82 1.15
C PHE A 305 50.28 2.45 1.06
N ALA A 306 49.62 2.02 2.09
CA ALA A 306 48.86 0.75 2.06
C ALA A 306 47.78 0.80 0.99
N ASN A 307 47.72 -0.24 0.15
CA ASN A 307 46.63 -0.38 -0.85
C ASN A 307 45.26 -0.47 -0.16
N GLY A 308 44.28 0.21 -0.70
CA GLY A 308 42.89 0.13 -0.31
C GLY A 308 42.11 -0.93 -1.10
N SER A 309 40.88 -1.16 -0.75
CA SER A 309 39.94 -1.99 -1.50
C SER A 309 38.56 -1.31 -1.49
N GLU A 310 38.35 -0.53 -2.49
CA GLU A 310 37.16 0.27 -2.68
C GLU A 310 36.11 -0.50 -3.47
N GLY A 311 34.81 -0.18 -3.21
CA GLY A 311 33.75 -0.61 -4.13
C GLY A 311 33.97 0.05 -5.49
N ILE A 312 34.19 1.36 -5.48
CA ILE A 312 34.53 2.18 -6.65
C ILE A 312 35.60 3.18 -6.29
N ALA A 313 36.71 3.24 -7.06
CA ALA A 313 37.66 4.32 -7.13
C ALA A 313 37.49 5.05 -8.45
N LEU A 314 37.45 6.41 -8.46
CA LEU A 314 37.26 7.16 -9.70
C LEU A 314 37.86 8.58 -9.61
N GLY A 315 38.28 9.12 -10.78
CA GLY A 315 38.79 10.50 -10.89
C GLY A 315 37.66 11.56 -10.89
N GLY A 316 36.42 11.19 -11.14
CA GLY A 316 35.28 12.08 -11.20
C GLY A 316 34.22 11.64 -12.20
N GLY A 317 33.09 12.37 -12.29
CA GLY A 317 32.05 12.11 -13.28
C GLY A 317 30.68 11.74 -12.71
N TYR A 318 30.08 10.63 -13.12
CA TYR A 318 28.71 10.25 -12.75
C TYR A 318 28.64 8.83 -12.18
N VAL A 319 28.00 8.68 -11.03
CA VAL A 319 27.73 7.38 -10.39
C VAL A 319 26.25 7.30 -10.01
N LEU A 320 25.53 6.31 -10.53
CA LEU A 320 24.19 5.92 -10.08
C LEU A 320 24.27 4.57 -9.35
N ASN A 321 23.82 4.52 -8.11
CA ASN A 321 23.53 3.28 -7.39
C ASN A 321 22.01 3.13 -7.25
N ALA A 322 21.42 2.30 -8.07
CA ALA A 322 19.97 2.16 -8.20
C ALA A 322 19.33 1.51 -6.95
N ARG A 323 18.01 1.52 -6.89
CA ARG A 323 17.28 0.84 -5.81
C ARG A 323 17.63 -0.65 -5.76
N ASP A 324 17.86 -1.17 -4.54
CA ASP A 324 18.25 -2.55 -4.23
C ASP A 324 19.68 -2.93 -4.71
N ALA A 325 20.42 -2.02 -5.33
CA ALA A 325 21.81 -2.24 -5.72
C ALA A 325 22.77 -2.02 -4.55
N LEU A 326 23.97 -2.64 -4.66
CA LEU A 326 25.01 -2.60 -3.64
C LEU A 326 26.34 -2.11 -4.24
N ILE A 327 26.92 -1.10 -3.58
CA ILE A 327 28.33 -0.75 -3.73
C ILE A 327 28.99 -0.98 -2.38
N SER A 328 30.06 -1.81 -2.32
CA SER A 328 30.70 -2.18 -1.06
C SER A 328 32.23 -2.28 -1.23
N GLY A 329 32.99 -1.69 -0.31
CA GLY A 329 34.44 -1.88 -0.23
C GLY A 329 34.82 -2.55 1.07
N ALA A 330 35.79 -3.47 1.04
CA ALA A 330 36.33 -4.05 2.25
C ALA A 330 36.99 -2.96 3.12
N ASN A 331 37.53 -1.93 2.50
CA ASN A 331 37.97 -0.69 3.14
C ASN A 331 36.86 0.36 3.01
N SER A 332 36.81 1.14 1.97
CA SER A 332 35.88 2.24 1.72
C SER A 332 34.99 1.91 0.54
N ALA A 333 33.75 2.50 0.50
CA ALA A 333 32.86 2.11 -0.58
C ALA A 333 33.11 2.88 -1.86
N ILE A 334 33.22 4.23 -1.80
CA ILE A 334 33.52 5.07 -2.96
C ILE A 334 34.62 6.07 -2.58
N LEU A 335 35.66 6.13 -3.38
CA LEU A 335 36.74 7.12 -3.29
C LEU A 335 36.83 7.88 -4.62
N VAL A 336 36.80 9.21 -4.52
CA VAL A 336 37.01 10.11 -5.67
C VAL A 336 38.33 10.83 -5.46
N ASP A 337 39.37 10.46 -6.21
CA ASP A 337 40.69 11.06 -6.17
C ASP A 337 41.43 10.92 -7.53
N ASP A 338 42.70 11.19 -7.61
CA ASP A 338 43.50 11.05 -8.82
C ASP A 338 44.19 9.68 -8.96
N GLY A 339 43.75 8.65 -8.25
CA GLY A 339 44.39 7.33 -8.20
C GLY A 339 45.71 7.30 -7.42
N SER A 340 46.12 8.39 -6.79
CA SER A 340 47.35 8.51 -5.99
C SER A 340 47.17 9.29 -4.68
N GLY A 341 45.91 9.50 -4.26
CA GLY A 341 45.55 10.25 -3.07
C GLY A 341 45.55 11.77 -3.22
N GLY A 342 45.73 12.29 -4.44
CA GLY A 342 45.56 13.70 -4.80
C GLY A 342 44.08 14.04 -5.13
N ALA A 343 43.86 15.28 -5.56
CA ALA A 343 42.53 15.73 -5.95
C ALA A 343 42.01 14.98 -7.18
N GLY A 344 40.70 14.66 -7.18
CA GLY A 344 40.06 14.14 -8.36
C GLY A 344 40.23 15.04 -9.59
N VAL A 345 39.90 14.58 -10.78
CA VAL A 345 40.14 15.28 -12.05
C VAL A 345 38.95 16.14 -12.48
N ALA A 346 37.77 15.86 -11.94
CA ALA A 346 36.55 16.61 -12.25
C ALA A 346 35.49 16.46 -11.14
N ALA A 347 34.50 17.35 -11.18
CA ALA A 347 33.33 17.27 -10.32
C ALA A 347 32.56 15.94 -10.52
N THR A 348 32.00 15.44 -9.44
CA THR A 348 31.25 14.19 -9.41
C THR A 348 29.77 14.42 -9.07
N THR A 349 28.93 13.67 -9.75
CA THR A 349 27.52 13.52 -9.37
C THR A 349 27.25 12.10 -8.94
N LEU A 350 26.89 11.92 -7.67
CA LEU A 350 26.50 10.63 -7.09
C LEU A 350 25.01 10.59 -6.80
N GLU A 351 24.29 9.66 -7.43
CA GLU A 351 22.89 9.37 -7.12
C GLU A 351 22.79 8.00 -6.43
N ASN A 352 22.40 7.98 -5.16
CA ASN A 352 22.23 6.74 -4.40
C ASN A 352 20.80 6.51 -3.99
N PHE A 353 20.21 5.41 -4.46
CA PHE A 353 18.90 4.88 -4.04
C PHE A 353 19.02 3.46 -3.46
N GLY A 354 20.22 2.86 -3.48
CA GLY A 354 20.55 1.54 -2.94
C GLY A 354 21.33 1.61 -1.64
N THR A 355 22.30 0.72 -1.51
CA THR A 355 23.23 0.67 -0.36
C THR A 355 24.66 0.92 -0.81
N ILE A 356 25.32 1.85 -0.14
CA ILE A 356 26.75 2.12 -0.27
C ILE A 356 27.37 1.90 1.13
N GLN A 357 28.37 0.98 1.23
CA GLN A 357 28.94 0.62 2.52
C GLN A 357 30.45 0.39 2.49
N GLY A 358 31.19 1.13 3.29
CA GLY A 358 32.58 0.85 3.63
C GLY A 358 32.65 -0.04 4.87
N LEU A 359 33.29 -1.23 4.73
CA LEU A 359 33.25 -2.24 5.79
C LEU A 359 34.28 -2.02 6.88
N ASP A 360 35.44 -1.38 6.55
CA ASP A 360 36.49 -1.00 7.51
C ASP A 360 36.95 0.47 7.33
N GLY A 361 36.26 1.25 6.53
CA GLY A 361 36.57 2.65 6.22
C GLY A 361 35.33 3.53 6.10
N PHE A 362 35.44 4.57 5.30
CA PHE A 362 34.34 5.51 5.03
C PHE A 362 33.31 4.97 4.00
N GLY A 363 32.16 5.58 3.99
CA GLY A 363 31.13 5.29 2.96
C GLY A 363 31.53 5.90 1.62
N VAL A 364 31.56 7.23 1.56
CA VAL A 364 31.93 7.99 0.34
C VAL A 364 32.88 9.11 0.74
N LYS A 365 33.92 9.31 -0.03
CA LYS A 365 34.86 10.43 0.12
C LYS A 365 35.27 11.02 -1.21
N PHE A 366 35.18 12.34 -1.29
CA PHE A 366 35.70 13.15 -2.40
C PHE A 366 37.00 13.85 -1.96
N VAL A 367 37.96 13.90 -2.85
CA VAL A 367 39.25 14.60 -2.63
C VAL A 367 39.39 15.68 -3.70
N GLY A 368 39.46 16.93 -3.28
CA GLY A 368 39.67 18.05 -4.20
C GLY A 368 38.83 19.26 -3.85
N GLU A 369 38.80 20.23 -4.78
CA GLU A 369 38.08 21.50 -4.63
C GLU A 369 36.99 21.65 -5.70
N PHE A 370 36.38 20.53 -6.12
CA PHE A 370 35.31 20.54 -7.12
C PHE A 370 33.93 20.71 -6.44
N ALA A 371 33.02 21.36 -7.13
CA ALA A 371 31.63 21.46 -6.69
C ALA A 371 30.89 20.15 -6.98
N ASP A 372 30.82 19.27 -6.01
CA ASP A 372 30.25 17.96 -6.10
C ASP A 372 28.75 17.90 -5.77
N SER A 373 28.06 16.92 -6.28
CA SER A 373 26.62 16.75 -6.05
C SER A 373 26.29 15.34 -5.62
N VAL A 374 25.69 15.19 -4.43
CA VAL A 374 25.19 13.92 -3.93
C VAL A 374 23.67 13.98 -3.77
N ILE A 375 22.97 13.07 -4.44
CA ILE A 375 21.54 12.83 -4.25
C ILE A 375 21.35 11.52 -3.54
N ASN A 376 20.89 11.55 -2.29
CA ASN A 376 20.70 10.33 -1.50
C ASN A 376 19.23 10.06 -1.18
N GLY A 377 18.74 8.90 -1.58
CA GLY A 377 17.46 8.30 -1.21
C GLY A 377 17.61 6.86 -0.71
N GLY A 378 18.87 6.42 -0.49
CA GLY A 378 19.26 5.11 0.00
C GLY A 378 20.07 5.19 1.29
N THR A 379 20.89 4.17 1.53
CA THR A 379 21.77 4.11 2.71
C THR A 379 23.23 4.34 2.30
N ILE A 380 23.92 5.23 3.02
CA ILE A 380 25.37 5.41 2.94
C ILE A 380 25.96 5.16 4.33
N SER A 381 26.97 4.30 4.45
CA SER A 381 27.57 3.90 5.72
C SER A 381 29.08 3.76 5.63
N GLY A 382 29.79 4.24 6.66
CA GLY A 382 31.20 4.00 6.89
C GLY A 382 31.40 3.43 8.28
N SER A 383 32.10 2.30 8.40
CA SER A 383 32.35 1.65 9.69
C SER A 383 33.35 2.44 10.58
N ASN A 384 34.16 3.29 10.00
CA ASN A 384 35.04 4.23 10.72
C ASN A 384 34.29 5.42 11.33
N GLY A 385 32.96 5.51 11.15
CA GLY A 385 32.11 6.61 11.64
C GLY A 385 31.91 7.76 10.65
N LEU A 386 32.47 7.70 9.42
CA LEU A 386 32.31 8.69 8.36
C LEU A 386 31.49 8.10 7.23
N ALA A 387 30.24 8.58 7.07
CA ALA A 387 29.36 8.11 6.01
C ALA A 387 29.65 8.83 4.69
N LEU A 388 29.82 10.15 4.72
CA LEU A 388 30.05 11.00 3.55
C LEU A 388 30.99 12.13 3.91
N ASP A 389 31.99 12.37 3.04
CA ASP A 389 32.92 13.51 3.07
C ASP A 389 32.96 14.12 1.67
N LEU A 390 32.49 15.37 1.51
CA LEU A 390 32.41 16.04 0.22
C LEU A 390 33.69 16.75 -0.20
N GLY A 391 34.69 16.84 0.74
CA GLY A 391 36.00 17.41 0.42
C GLY A 391 36.03 18.92 0.43
N GLY A 392 36.29 19.53 -0.70
CA GLY A 392 36.30 20.98 -0.86
C GLY A 392 35.61 21.40 -2.16
N GLY A 393 35.12 22.62 -2.17
CA GLY A 393 34.31 23.14 -3.25
C GLY A 393 32.99 23.64 -2.71
N ASP A 394 32.10 24.11 -3.57
CA ASP A 394 30.73 24.52 -3.16
C ASP A 394 29.79 23.34 -3.43
N ASP A 395 29.59 22.46 -2.45
CA ASP A 395 28.97 21.16 -2.62
C ASP A 395 27.46 21.18 -2.34
N ASN A 396 26.76 20.20 -2.93
CA ASN A 396 25.32 20.07 -2.77
C ASN A 396 24.89 18.64 -2.39
N LEU A 397 24.36 18.50 -1.19
CA LEU A 397 23.75 17.25 -0.70
C LEU A 397 22.21 17.35 -0.78
N THR A 398 21.60 16.63 -1.71
CA THR A 398 20.14 16.52 -1.83
C THR A 398 19.61 15.27 -1.17
N LEU A 399 18.70 15.42 -0.23
CA LEU A 399 18.06 14.32 0.50
C LEU A 399 16.70 13.99 -0.12
N ARG A 400 16.48 12.70 -0.38
CA ARG A 400 15.21 12.14 -0.82
C ARG A 400 14.61 11.25 0.28
N ASN A 401 13.35 10.90 0.16
CA ASN A 401 12.73 9.94 1.08
C ASN A 401 13.49 8.62 1.09
N GLY A 402 13.77 8.08 2.30
CA GLY A 402 14.59 6.87 2.48
C GLY A 402 16.08 7.15 2.71
N SER A 403 16.53 8.40 2.59
CA SER A 403 17.91 8.80 2.88
C SER A 403 18.30 8.42 4.30
N ARG A 404 19.43 7.71 4.42
CA ARG A 404 19.97 7.26 5.70
C ARG A 404 21.50 7.30 5.65
N PHE A 405 22.08 7.93 6.65
CA PHE A 405 23.54 7.93 6.88
C PHE A 405 23.86 7.20 8.18
N LEU A 406 24.79 6.27 8.12
CA LEU A 406 25.34 5.60 9.29
C LEU A 406 26.78 6.06 9.47
N GLY A 407 26.93 7.19 10.14
CA GLY A 407 28.18 7.93 10.34
C GLY A 407 27.94 9.43 10.15
N THR A 408 29.00 10.22 10.35
CA THR A 408 29.01 11.67 10.13
C THR A 408 28.88 11.99 8.64
N VAL A 409 28.21 13.09 8.35
CA VAL A 409 28.14 13.70 7.03
C VAL A 409 28.89 15.03 7.10
N ASP A 410 29.94 15.16 6.28
CA ASP A 410 30.86 16.30 6.25
C ASP A 410 30.77 17.04 4.92
N GLY A 411 30.44 18.35 4.95
CA GLY A 411 30.45 19.20 3.79
C GLY A 411 31.88 19.51 3.32
N GLY A 412 32.76 19.74 4.28
CA GLY A 412 34.16 20.00 4.01
C GLY A 412 34.54 21.48 4.03
N SER A 413 35.25 21.93 3.01
CA SER A 413 35.60 23.33 2.87
C SER A 413 34.92 23.97 1.65
N GLY A 414 34.27 25.11 1.84
CA GLY A 414 33.58 25.85 0.78
C GLY A 414 32.24 26.41 1.24
N TYR A 415 31.32 26.55 0.34
CA TYR A 415 29.94 26.89 0.65
C TYR A 415 29.00 25.71 0.35
N ASP A 416 28.75 24.91 1.38
CA ASP A 416 28.09 23.64 1.26
C ASP A 416 26.62 23.69 1.65
N ARG A 417 25.77 22.96 0.94
CA ARG A 417 24.33 23.04 1.07
C ARG A 417 23.70 21.66 1.28
N VAL A 418 22.79 21.58 2.25
CA VAL A 418 21.88 20.45 2.38
C VAL A 418 20.51 20.88 1.84
N VAL A 419 19.99 20.11 0.89
CA VAL A 419 18.67 20.35 0.28
C VAL A 419 17.75 19.18 0.60
N MET A 420 16.71 19.39 1.38
CA MET A 420 15.66 18.43 1.72
C MET A 420 14.52 18.58 0.70
N ASP A 421 14.43 17.65 -0.26
CA ASP A 421 13.58 17.80 -1.44
C ASP A 421 12.83 16.51 -1.78
N ASP A 422 11.87 16.13 -0.94
CA ASP A 422 10.94 15.03 -1.22
C ASP A 422 9.60 15.30 -0.54
N ALA A 423 8.49 15.15 -1.28
CA ALA A 423 7.13 15.39 -0.77
C ALA A 423 6.74 14.44 0.38
N ALA A 424 7.32 13.24 0.42
CA ALA A 424 7.11 12.28 1.51
C ALA A 424 7.90 12.64 2.78
N GLY A 425 8.88 13.57 2.67
CA GLY A 425 9.74 13.95 3.78
C GLY A 425 10.75 12.88 4.20
N GLY A 426 11.38 13.08 5.36
CA GLY A 426 12.38 12.17 5.87
C GLY A 426 13.04 12.69 7.16
N SER A 427 14.25 12.18 7.44
CA SER A 427 15.06 12.64 8.58
C SER A 427 16.54 12.80 8.20
N PHE A 428 17.21 13.73 8.88
CA PHE A 428 18.62 13.97 8.74
C PHE A 428 19.30 13.99 10.11
N GLY A 429 20.46 13.36 10.21
CA GLY A 429 21.21 13.20 11.46
C GLY A 429 22.26 14.27 11.68
N ASN A 430 23.37 13.87 12.31
CA ASN A 430 24.52 14.75 12.53
C ASN A 430 25.23 15.07 11.23
N SER A 431 25.55 16.37 11.05
CA SER A 431 26.37 16.87 9.96
C SER A 431 27.31 17.98 10.47
N GLN A 432 28.33 18.26 9.72
CA GLN A 432 29.29 19.34 10.00
C GLN A 432 29.73 20.00 8.70
N ASN A 433 30.23 21.23 8.81
CA ASN A 433 30.77 21.99 7.69
C ASN A 433 29.77 22.16 6.54
N PHE A 434 28.51 22.48 6.88
CA PHE A 434 27.51 22.93 5.92
C PHE A 434 27.08 24.35 6.29
N GLU A 435 27.07 25.25 5.33
CA GLU A 435 26.66 26.64 5.52
C GLU A 435 25.17 26.82 5.44
N TRP A 436 24.47 26.04 4.57
CA TRP A 436 23.09 26.30 4.24
C TRP A 436 22.18 25.06 4.30
N LEU A 437 21.02 25.21 4.94
CA LEU A 437 19.95 24.20 4.97
C LEU A 437 18.73 24.69 4.21
N GLU A 438 18.32 23.98 3.18
CA GLU A 438 17.13 24.31 2.39
C GLU A 438 16.09 23.19 2.49
N VAL A 439 14.86 23.51 2.95
CA VAL A 439 13.74 22.55 2.99
C VAL A 439 12.73 22.98 1.94
N LYS A 440 12.71 22.27 0.78
CA LYS A 440 11.90 22.65 -0.38
C LYS A 440 10.48 22.12 -0.31
N GLN A 441 10.31 20.88 0.12
CA GLN A 441 8.99 20.24 0.20
C GLN A 441 9.00 19.07 1.19
N GLY A 442 7.81 18.66 1.65
CA GLY A 442 7.61 17.57 2.59
C GLY A 442 7.88 17.94 4.05
N ALA A 443 7.72 16.96 4.93
CA ALA A 443 7.98 17.11 6.36
C ALA A 443 9.30 16.42 6.72
N TRP A 444 10.29 17.21 7.10
CA TRP A 444 11.63 16.73 7.43
C TRP A 444 11.95 16.94 8.91
N THR A 445 12.62 15.95 9.50
CA THR A 445 13.07 16.01 10.89
C THR A 445 14.59 16.08 10.93
N LEU A 446 15.13 17.16 11.47
CA LEU A 446 16.53 17.28 11.83
C LEU A 446 16.73 16.66 13.23
N THR A 447 17.36 15.50 13.30
CA THR A 447 17.53 14.72 14.54
C THR A 447 18.90 14.93 15.17
N GLY A 448 19.85 15.47 14.43
CA GLY A 448 21.23 15.71 14.83
C GLY A 448 21.62 17.17 14.83
N ASN A 449 22.82 17.43 15.29
CA ASN A 449 23.42 18.77 15.23
C ASN A 449 24.00 18.99 13.84
N GLY A 450 23.80 20.19 13.32
CA GLY A 450 24.42 20.69 12.11
C GLY A 450 24.93 22.11 12.32
N ASP A 451 26.01 22.49 11.62
CA ASP A 451 26.56 23.83 11.73
C ASP A 451 25.64 24.84 11.07
N PHE A 452 25.32 24.65 9.80
CA PHE A 452 24.49 25.54 8.99
C PHE A 452 24.76 27.00 9.34
N SER A 453 26.03 27.39 9.19
CA SER A 453 26.57 28.63 9.75
C SER A 453 25.95 29.87 9.15
N GLU A 454 25.52 29.84 7.89
CA GLU A 454 24.77 30.89 7.21
C GLU A 454 23.25 30.74 7.41
N GLY A 455 22.79 29.55 7.94
CA GLY A 455 21.41 29.28 8.24
C GLY A 455 20.66 28.53 7.18
N GLY A 456 19.45 29.04 6.82
CA GLY A 456 18.65 28.34 5.80
C GLY A 456 17.24 28.86 5.60
N ALA A 457 16.46 28.10 4.82
CA ALA A 457 15.09 28.42 4.49
C ALA A 457 14.15 27.20 4.53
N VAL A 458 12.92 27.44 5.02
CA VAL A 458 11.80 26.50 4.92
C VAL A 458 10.78 27.08 3.96
N HIS A 459 10.63 26.48 2.80
CA HIS A 459 9.81 27.01 1.73
C HIS A 459 8.31 26.71 1.89
N ASN A 460 7.50 27.33 1.05
CA ASN A 460 6.05 27.13 1.02
C ASN A 460 5.68 25.63 0.83
N GLY A 461 4.85 25.11 1.72
CA GLY A 461 4.40 23.72 1.72
C GLY A 461 5.39 22.75 2.37
N ALA A 462 6.56 23.21 2.81
CA ALA A 462 7.54 22.42 3.54
C ALA A 462 7.39 22.55 5.05
N THR A 463 7.83 21.53 5.78
CA THR A 463 7.90 21.52 7.25
C THR A 463 9.29 21.07 7.70
N LEU A 464 9.93 21.86 8.57
CA LEU A 464 11.13 21.45 9.30
C LEU A 464 10.78 21.21 10.78
N ILE A 465 11.00 19.99 11.25
CA ILE A 465 10.93 19.64 12.67
C ILE A 465 12.37 19.55 13.19
N ASN A 466 12.82 20.61 13.87
CA ASN A 466 14.17 20.68 14.40
C ASN A 466 14.23 20.13 15.83
N HIS A 467 14.96 19.03 16.05
CA HIS A 467 15.32 18.50 17.35
C HIS A 467 16.84 18.61 17.63
N GLY A 468 17.60 19.13 16.68
CA GLY A 468 19.04 19.36 16.78
C GLY A 468 19.41 20.83 16.95
N SER A 469 20.52 21.23 16.32
CA SER A 469 20.99 22.62 16.32
C SER A 469 21.25 23.13 14.90
N ILE A 470 20.91 24.40 14.70
CA ILE A 470 21.22 25.21 13.51
C ILE A 470 21.90 26.48 14.03
N ALA A 471 23.18 26.71 13.69
CA ALA A 471 23.92 27.84 14.23
C ALA A 471 23.51 29.19 13.61
N GLY A 472 23.22 29.18 12.32
CA GLY A 472 22.84 30.38 11.57
C GLY A 472 21.35 30.73 11.65
N ASP A 473 20.92 31.61 10.78
CA ASP A 473 19.60 32.23 10.76
C ASP A 473 18.64 31.44 9.85
N MET A 474 17.46 31.09 10.36
CA MET A 474 16.43 30.44 9.55
C MET A 474 15.33 31.38 9.14
N THR A 475 14.95 31.28 7.87
CA THR A 475 13.77 31.95 7.33
C THR A 475 12.67 30.93 7.02
N VAL A 476 11.48 31.20 7.53
CA VAL A 476 10.29 30.38 7.24
C VAL A 476 9.40 31.19 6.30
N ASP A 477 9.31 30.78 5.05
CA ASP A 477 8.50 31.43 4.05
C ASP A 477 7.00 31.31 4.33
N ALA A 478 6.21 32.20 3.70
CA ALA A 478 4.76 32.08 3.78
C ALA A 478 4.28 30.69 3.31
N GLY A 479 3.54 29.98 4.19
CA GLY A 479 3.12 28.60 3.96
C GLY A 479 4.13 27.53 4.37
N GLY A 480 5.35 27.90 4.77
CA GLY A 480 6.31 27.00 5.42
C GLY A 480 6.02 26.83 6.91
N VAL A 481 6.52 25.75 7.51
CA VAL A 481 6.37 25.44 8.94
C VAL A 481 7.72 25.10 9.57
N TYR A 482 8.06 25.79 10.66
CA TYR A 482 9.15 25.42 11.55
C TYR A 482 8.60 24.91 12.88
N ALA A 483 9.10 23.78 13.35
CA ALA A 483 8.65 23.13 14.57
C ALA A 483 9.81 22.46 15.30
N GLY A 484 9.56 21.99 16.53
CA GLY A 484 10.50 21.17 17.29
C GLY A 484 11.18 21.92 18.43
N GLY A 485 11.88 21.14 19.29
CA GLY A 485 12.54 21.61 20.51
C GLY A 485 14.04 21.92 20.36
N GLY A 486 14.54 21.94 19.12
CA GLY A 486 15.94 22.25 18.84
C GLY A 486 16.28 23.73 18.94
N SER A 487 17.55 24.06 18.69
CA SER A 487 18.04 25.45 18.70
C SER A 487 18.28 26.01 17.30
N VAL A 488 18.16 27.33 17.18
CA VAL A 488 18.44 28.08 15.93
C VAL A 488 18.98 29.49 16.29
N GLY A 489 19.82 30.08 15.44
CA GLY A 489 20.37 31.42 15.62
C GLY A 489 19.25 32.47 15.72
N ASN A 490 18.99 33.23 14.67
CA ASN A 490 17.75 34.00 14.53
C ASN A 490 16.66 33.20 13.84
N LEU A 491 15.40 33.44 14.15
CA LEU A 491 14.28 32.83 13.44
C LEU A 491 13.36 33.89 12.83
N ASN A 492 13.33 33.98 11.50
CA ASN A 492 12.49 34.92 10.75
C ASN A 492 11.25 34.15 10.21
N VAL A 493 10.07 34.39 10.76
CA VAL A 493 8.85 33.62 10.46
C VAL A 493 7.89 34.51 9.65
N ASN A 494 7.72 34.13 8.36
CA ASN A 494 6.63 34.64 7.51
C ASN A 494 5.51 33.58 7.36
N GLY A 495 5.79 32.31 7.69
CA GLY A 495 4.89 31.19 7.72
C GLY A 495 4.40 30.84 9.14
N THR A 496 4.63 29.62 9.57
CA THR A 496 4.18 29.11 10.87
C THR A 496 5.35 28.63 11.74
N LEU A 497 5.41 29.11 12.98
CA LEU A 497 6.19 28.50 14.06
C LEU A 497 5.24 27.63 14.90
N ARG A 498 5.56 26.35 15.06
CA ARG A 498 4.73 25.40 15.82
C ARG A 498 5.49 24.86 17.03
N THR A 499 4.88 24.93 18.20
CA THR A 499 5.39 24.34 19.45
C THR A 499 4.30 23.64 20.22
N ASP A 500 4.63 22.49 20.79
CA ASP A 500 3.78 21.74 21.73
C ASP A 500 4.67 20.85 22.61
N THR A 501 4.10 20.20 23.63
CA THR A 501 4.85 19.37 24.55
C THR A 501 5.47 18.11 23.93
N GLN A 502 5.00 17.66 22.78
CA GLN A 502 5.58 16.53 22.03
C GLN A 502 6.74 16.97 21.15
N LEU A 503 6.61 18.12 20.51
CA LEU A 503 7.64 18.72 19.67
C LEU A 503 8.78 19.33 20.50
N GLY A 504 8.48 19.77 21.72
CA GLY A 504 9.43 20.38 22.64
C GLY A 504 9.44 21.92 22.56
N THR A 505 10.29 22.52 23.40
CA THR A 505 10.47 23.96 23.52
C THR A 505 11.44 24.47 22.46
N ALA A 506 10.96 25.22 21.48
CA ALA A 506 11.81 25.88 20.47
C ALA A 506 12.73 26.91 21.14
N THR A 507 14.03 26.79 20.88
CA THR A 507 15.07 27.70 21.44
C THR A 507 15.66 28.54 20.32
N ILE A 508 15.40 29.84 20.36
CA ILE A 508 15.97 30.83 19.47
C ILE A 508 17.12 31.54 20.24
N VAL A 509 18.35 31.36 19.78
CA VAL A 509 19.54 31.82 20.52
C VAL A 509 19.60 33.35 20.55
N HIS A 510 19.21 34.00 19.45
CA HIS A 510 19.20 35.46 19.27
C HIS A 510 17.77 36.00 19.19
N ASP A 511 17.37 36.52 18.06
CA ASP A 511 16.08 37.21 17.90
C ASP A 511 15.05 36.34 17.17
N LEU A 512 13.80 36.43 17.61
CA LEU A 512 12.62 35.94 16.92
C LEU A 512 11.92 37.11 16.19
N ASN A 513 11.80 37.05 14.87
CA ASN A 513 11.12 38.03 14.06
C ASN A 513 9.87 37.40 13.41
N MET A 514 8.70 37.76 13.91
CA MET A 514 7.45 37.28 13.31
C MET A 514 6.90 38.32 12.35
N GLY A 515 6.56 37.92 11.13
CA GLY A 515 5.85 38.75 10.18
C GLY A 515 4.39 38.98 10.58
N SER A 516 3.77 40.05 10.16
CA SER A 516 2.37 40.36 10.52
C SER A 516 1.34 39.31 10.01
N ALA A 517 1.67 38.53 8.96
CA ALA A 517 0.85 37.45 8.43
C ALA A 517 1.25 36.05 8.97
N SER A 518 2.30 36.01 9.79
CA SER A 518 2.78 34.73 10.34
C SER A 518 1.93 34.23 11.50
N THR A 519 2.09 32.97 11.83
CA THR A 519 1.35 32.31 12.90
C THR A 519 2.28 31.58 13.88
N LEU A 520 2.08 31.83 15.18
CA LEU A 520 2.56 30.94 16.23
C LEU A 520 1.47 29.93 16.56
N ALA A 521 1.64 28.67 16.15
CA ALA A 521 0.76 27.55 16.48
C ALA A 521 1.22 26.94 17.82
N TYR A 522 0.54 27.29 18.90
CA TYR A 522 0.97 27.02 20.27
C TYR A 522 0.12 25.94 20.92
N GLY A 523 0.72 24.78 21.24
CA GLY A 523 0.05 23.67 21.91
C GLY A 523 -0.02 23.84 23.44
N VAL A 524 -1.19 23.61 24.02
CA VAL A 524 -1.45 23.63 25.47
C VAL A 524 -2.12 22.34 25.91
N ASN A 525 -1.86 21.85 27.13
CA ASN A 525 -2.49 20.65 27.69
C ASN A 525 -3.38 20.99 28.90
N ALA A 526 -4.33 20.09 29.16
CA ALA A 526 -5.30 20.24 30.24
C ALA A 526 -4.69 20.20 31.65
N ASP A 527 -3.52 19.60 31.81
CA ASP A 527 -2.76 19.54 33.06
C ASP A 527 -1.98 20.81 33.39
N GLY A 528 -2.06 21.82 32.51
CA GLY A 528 -1.32 23.07 32.61
C GLY A 528 0.05 23.06 31.97
N SER A 529 0.48 21.94 31.37
CA SER A 529 1.75 21.86 30.66
C SER A 529 1.66 22.49 29.27
N SER A 530 2.79 23.05 28.81
CA SER A 530 2.96 23.64 27.48
C SER A 530 4.47 23.70 27.13
N ALA A 531 4.79 24.04 25.91
CA ALA A 531 6.16 24.24 25.47
C ALA A 531 6.36 25.73 25.04
N PRO A 532 6.75 26.60 25.97
CA PRO A 532 6.93 28.01 25.69
C PRO A 532 8.11 28.23 24.73
N VAL A 533 8.00 29.20 23.81
CA VAL A 533 9.12 29.59 22.96
C VAL A 533 10.17 30.31 23.81
N GLN A 534 11.42 29.86 23.73
CA GLN A 534 12.54 30.51 24.45
C GLN A 534 13.35 31.37 23.48
N VAL A 535 13.51 32.65 23.75
CA VAL A 535 14.24 33.60 22.90
C VAL A 535 15.33 34.29 23.71
N GLY A 536 16.59 34.10 23.34
CA GLY A 536 17.75 34.68 24.01
C GLY A 536 17.85 36.18 23.86
N GLY A 537 17.37 36.74 22.75
CA GLY A 537 17.34 38.15 22.40
C GLY A 537 15.92 38.75 22.44
N THR A 538 15.54 39.45 21.40
CA THR A 538 14.26 40.17 21.28
C THR A 538 13.25 39.29 20.51
N ALA A 539 12.05 39.16 21.04
CA ALA A 539 10.90 38.61 20.32
C ALA A 539 10.06 39.76 19.72
N ASN A 540 10.16 39.97 18.42
CA ASN A 540 9.38 40.92 17.64
C ASN A 540 8.10 40.26 17.12
N LEU A 541 6.95 40.59 17.72
CA LEU A 541 5.68 39.89 17.42
C LEU A 541 4.91 40.51 16.24
N ASN A 542 5.10 41.78 15.95
CA ASN A 542 4.63 42.55 14.79
C ASN A 542 3.15 42.33 14.38
N GLY A 543 2.28 42.03 15.33
CA GLY A 543 0.87 41.75 15.03
C GLY A 543 0.58 40.36 14.45
N ALA A 544 1.50 39.41 14.57
CA ALA A 544 1.31 38.02 14.15
C ALA A 544 0.09 37.35 14.80
N THR A 545 -0.37 36.25 14.24
CA THR A 545 -1.45 35.46 14.80
C THR A 545 -0.92 34.45 15.84
N LEU A 546 -1.56 34.37 17.02
CA LEU A 546 -1.40 33.27 17.95
C LEU A 546 -2.55 32.29 17.75
N ALA A 547 -2.28 31.10 17.20
CA ALA A 547 -3.25 30.02 17.10
C ALA A 547 -3.02 29.04 18.25
N VAL A 548 -3.91 29.02 19.22
CA VAL A 548 -3.80 28.14 20.38
C VAL A 548 -4.45 26.79 20.08
N ASN A 549 -3.64 25.72 20.12
CA ASN A 549 -4.03 24.35 19.81
C ASN A 549 -4.10 23.51 21.10
N PRO A 550 -5.29 23.31 21.65
CA PRO A 550 -5.43 22.53 22.87
C PRO A 550 -5.29 21.03 22.64
N GLY A 551 -4.51 20.37 23.50
CA GLY A 551 -4.41 18.92 23.57
C GLY A 551 -5.66 18.28 24.18
N ASN A 552 -5.81 16.96 24.01
CA ASN A 552 -6.92 16.21 24.61
C ASN A 552 -6.84 16.23 26.14
N GLY A 553 -7.97 16.43 26.81
CA GLY A 553 -8.05 16.41 28.27
C GLY A 553 -9.20 17.22 28.82
N THR A 554 -9.37 17.20 30.13
CA THR A 554 -10.41 17.98 30.84
C THR A 554 -9.80 19.31 31.32
N TYR A 555 -10.07 20.37 30.60
CA TYR A 555 -9.61 21.71 30.97
C TYR A 555 -10.45 22.27 32.13
N PRO A 556 -9.78 22.85 33.12
CA PRO A 556 -10.50 23.54 34.18
C PRO A 556 -11.17 24.80 33.67
N TRP A 557 -12.08 25.37 34.47
CA TRP A 557 -12.76 26.65 34.18
C TRP A 557 -11.79 27.78 33.77
N GLN A 558 -10.58 27.75 34.33
CA GLN A 558 -9.52 28.68 34.05
C GLN A 558 -8.17 27.95 34.08
N SER A 559 -7.31 28.16 33.09
CA SER A 559 -5.95 27.65 33.06
C SER A 559 -4.98 28.71 32.55
N HIS A 560 -3.71 28.64 32.99
CA HIS A 560 -2.67 29.59 32.66
C HIS A 560 -1.49 28.89 32.02
N TYR A 561 -0.92 29.50 30.99
CA TYR A 561 0.23 29.02 30.26
C TYR A 561 1.19 30.17 29.92
N THR A 562 2.48 29.89 29.88
CA THR A 562 3.48 30.79 29.31
C THR A 562 3.68 30.49 27.84
N VAL A 563 3.38 31.43 26.95
CA VAL A 563 3.50 31.28 25.49
C VAL A 563 4.95 31.43 25.04
N LEU A 564 5.60 32.49 25.56
CA LEU A 564 6.93 32.90 25.16
C LEU A 564 7.67 33.56 26.30
N GLN A 565 8.99 33.26 26.40
CA GLN A 565 9.94 34.01 27.25
C GLN A 565 11.07 34.55 26.40
N ALA A 566 11.46 35.81 26.61
CA ALA A 566 12.50 36.50 25.84
C ALA A 566 13.32 37.45 26.74
N ALA A 567 14.51 37.82 26.32
CA ALA A 567 15.20 38.94 26.97
C ALA A 567 14.40 40.25 26.83
N ARG A 568 13.66 40.43 25.73
CA ARG A 568 12.74 41.52 25.49
C ARG A 568 11.59 41.06 24.58
N VAL A 569 10.35 41.43 24.95
CA VAL A 569 9.18 41.32 24.07
C VAL A 569 8.87 42.65 23.44
N ASN A 570 8.76 42.71 22.12
CA ASN A 570 8.44 43.89 21.34
C ASN A 570 7.16 43.66 20.52
N GLY A 571 6.17 44.51 20.67
CA GLY A 571 4.86 44.38 20.04
C GLY A 571 3.93 43.38 20.73
N THR A 572 2.83 43.08 20.08
CA THR A 572 1.79 42.15 20.54
C THR A 572 1.33 41.27 19.41
N PHE A 573 0.70 40.15 19.72
CA PHE A 573 -0.08 39.39 18.74
C PHE A 573 -1.30 40.22 18.31
N GLY A 574 -1.59 40.24 17.01
CA GLY A 574 -2.72 41.00 16.46
C GLY A 574 -4.03 40.21 16.54
N THR A 575 -3.94 38.92 16.38
CA THR A 575 -5.08 38.00 16.43
C THR A 575 -4.74 36.82 17.33
N VAL A 576 -5.72 36.39 18.18
CA VAL A 576 -5.63 35.16 18.97
C VAL A 576 -6.78 34.28 18.58
N THR A 577 -6.51 33.09 18.09
CA THR A 577 -7.49 32.10 17.70
C THR A 577 -7.38 30.85 18.57
N SER A 578 -8.51 30.20 18.79
CA SER A 578 -8.59 28.90 19.48
C SER A 578 -9.68 28.06 18.86
N ASP A 579 -9.46 26.76 18.76
CA ASP A 579 -10.46 25.85 18.26
C ASP A 579 -11.54 25.51 19.31
N TYR A 580 -11.35 25.86 20.58
CA TYR A 580 -12.36 25.58 21.60
C TYR A 580 -13.63 26.41 21.43
N ALA A 581 -14.76 25.72 21.43
CA ALA A 581 -16.06 26.34 21.28
C ALA A 581 -16.45 27.22 22.50
N PHE A 582 -16.03 26.81 23.69
CA PHE A 582 -16.53 27.35 24.96
C PHE A 582 -15.47 27.97 25.87
N LEU A 583 -14.21 28.01 25.40
CA LEU A 583 -13.11 28.64 26.12
C LEU A 583 -12.48 29.73 25.26
N THR A 584 -12.27 30.91 25.85
CA THR A 584 -11.61 32.03 25.16
C THR A 584 -10.22 32.26 25.75
N PRO A 585 -9.18 32.31 24.89
CA PRO A 585 -7.83 32.69 25.31
C PRO A 585 -7.71 34.22 25.45
N THR A 586 -7.06 34.65 26.51
CA THR A 586 -6.67 36.03 26.75
C THR A 586 -5.18 36.12 27.03
N LEU A 587 -4.50 37.17 26.53
CA LEU A 587 -3.06 37.35 26.69
C LEU A 587 -2.73 38.46 27.67
N ALA A 588 -1.66 38.20 28.44
CA ALA A 588 -1.01 39.23 29.27
C ALA A 588 0.46 39.38 28.83
N TYR A 589 0.93 40.60 28.75
CA TYR A 589 2.28 40.93 28.30
C TYR A 589 3.10 41.57 29.41
N THR A 590 4.31 41.09 29.59
CA THR A 590 5.36 41.73 30.38
C THR A 590 6.52 42.09 29.46
N PRO A 591 7.52 42.88 29.91
CA PRO A 591 8.69 43.19 29.08
C PRO A 591 9.47 41.97 28.58
N THR A 592 9.31 40.80 29.24
CA THR A 592 10.09 39.59 28.97
C THR A 592 9.24 38.30 28.75
N GLN A 593 7.91 38.42 28.82
CA GLN A 593 7.06 37.23 28.78
C GLN A 593 5.69 37.54 28.19
N VAL A 594 5.11 36.57 27.52
CA VAL A 594 3.72 36.54 27.09
C VAL A 594 3.03 35.33 27.73
N ASP A 595 1.97 35.60 28.48
CA ASP A 595 1.15 34.63 29.16
C ASP A 595 -0.23 34.50 28.54
N LEU A 596 -0.76 33.31 28.55
CA LEU A 596 -2.09 32.93 28.05
C LEU A 596 -2.96 32.47 29.22
N THR A 597 -4.16 32.99 29.29
CA THR A 597 -5.19 32.50 30.21
C THR A 597 -6.41 32.04 29.41
N TYR A 598 -6.80 30.78 29.53
CA TYR A 598 -8.10 30.30 29.07
C TYR A 598 -9.16 30.53 30.12
N THR A 599 -10.30 31.08 29.71
CA THR A 599 -11.49 31.25 30.55
C THR A 599 -12.75 30.83 29.80
N ARG A 600 -13.76 30.32 30.54
CA ARG A 600 -15.09 30.04 29.98
C ARG A 600 -15.66 31.33 29.36
N ASN A 601 -16.07 31.24 28.08
CA ASN A 601 -16.73 32.31 27.36
C ASN A 601 -18.27 32.31 27.57
N ASP A 602 -18.97 33.31 27.04
CA ASP A 602 -20.43 33.44 27.16
C ASP A 602 -21.22 32.70 26.08
N VAL A 603 -20.55 31.93 25.22
CA VAL A 603 -21.20 31.18 24.14
C VAL A 603 -22.06 30.06 24.74
N ALA A 604 -23.33 30.03 24.40
CA ALA A 604 -24.26 29.03 24.89
C ALA A 604 -24.04 27.67 24.20
N PHE A 605 -24.18 26.56 24.91
CA PHE A 605 -23.98 25.23 24.33
C PHE A 605 -24.88 24.94 23.13
N ASN A 606 -26.10 25.50 23.13
CA ASN A 606 -27.08 25.29 22.05
C ASN A 606 -26.72 26.03 20.74
N GLU A 607 -25.76 26.92 20.75
CA GLU A 607 -25.26 27.56 19.50
C GLU A 607 -24.53 26.58 18.59
N PHE A 608 -24.03 25.48 19.15
CA PHE A 608 -23.38 24.40 18.40
C PHE A 608 -24.30 23.19 18.14
N ALA A 609 -25.52 23.22 18.64
CA ALA A 609 -26.45 22.14 18.40
C ALA A 609 -26.81 22.06 16.91
N VAL A 610 -26.75 20.84 16.33
CA VAL A 610 -27.02 20.62 14.92
C VAL A 610 -28.52 20.32 14.70
N THR A 611 -29.17 19.77 15.70
CA THR A 611 -30.57 19.34 15.64
C THR A 611 -31.42 19.92 16.79
N GLY A 612 -32.75 19.78 16.68
CA GLY A 612 -33.67 20.09 17.79
C GLY A 612 -33.37 19.28 19.05
N ASN A 613 -33.03 17.99 18.90
CA ASN A 613 -32.64 17.11 19.99
C ASN A 613 -31.36 17.61 20.67
N GLY A 614 -30.36 17.96 19.85
CA GLY A 614 -29.13 18.57 20.34
C GLY A 614 -29.37 19.88 21.11
N SER A 615 -30.24 20.76 20.60
CA SER A 615 -30.56 22.01 21.26
C SER A 615 -31.22 21.82 22.64
N ASN A 616 -32.18 20.88 22.74
CA ASN A 616 -32.80 20.52 24.01
C ASN A 616 -31.80 19.92 25.01
N THR A 617 -30.92 19.07 24.52
CA THR A 617 -29.84 18.46 25.30
C THR A 617 -28.83 19.50 25.77
N ALA A 618 -28.41 20.43 24.91
CA ALA A 618 -27.47 21.51 25.23
C ALA A 618 -28.02 22.42 26.34
N ASN A 619 -29.30 22.74 26.34
CA ASN A 619 -29.95 23.49 27.41
C ASN A 619 -29.95 22.74 28.74
N SER A 620 -30.18 21.42 28.71
CA SER A 620 -30.09 20.57 29.91
C SER A 620 -28.65 20.52 30.43
N LEU A 621 -27.67 20.32 29.55
CA LEU A 621 -26.24 20.32 29.91
C LEU A 621 -25.79 21.65 30.53
N ALA A 622 -26.27 22.79 30.00
CA ALA A 622 -25.98 24.09 30.56
C ALA A 622 -26.52 24.25 31.99
N SER A 623 -27.67 23.65 32.30
CA SER A 623 -28.29 23.68 33.63
C SER A 623 -27.54 22.83 34.68
N LEU A 624 -26.63 21.92 34.31
CA LEU A 624 -25.80 21.12 35.21
C LEU A 624 -24.78 21.96 35.95
N GLY A 625 -24.27 23.04 35.35
CA GLY A 625 -23.32 23.96 35.94
C GLY A 625 -21.88 23.41 36.09
N LYS A 626 -20.96 24.30 36.42
CA LYS A 626 -19.50 24.12 36.41
C LYS A 626 -18.92 22.99 37.27
N ASN A 627 -19.68 22.48 38.23
CA ASN A 627 -19.22 21.41 39.14
C ASN A 627 -19.58 20.01 38.60
N ASN A 628 -20.20 19.93 37.42
CA ASN A 628 -20.62 18.68 36.83
C ASN A 628 -19.59 18.19 35.77
N ALA A 629 -19.32 16.89 35.76
CA ALA A 629 -18.34 16.26 34.87
C ALA A 629 -18.74 16.40 33.38
N LEU A 630 -20.03 16.27 33.03
CA LEU A 630 -20.52 16.44 31.65
C LEU A 630 -20.38 17.88 31.18
N TYR A 631 -20.74 18.84 32.02
CA TYR A 631 -20.55 20.26 31.72
C TYR A 631 -19.09 20.55 31.36
N ASN A 632 -18.16 20.06 32.22
CA ASN A 632 -16.74 20.28 32.02
C ASN A 632 -16.18 19.51 30.78
N ALA A 633 -16.69 18.30 30.53
CA ALA A 633 -16.31 17.55 29.33
C ALA A 633 -16.68 18.31 28.03
N LEU A 634 -17.83 19.00 28.04
CA LEU A 634 -18.27 19.75 26.88
C LEU A 634 -17.38 21.00 26.64
N LEU A 635 -16.81 21.62 27.71
CA LEU A 635 -15.86 22.71 27.56
C LEU A 635 -14.62 22.34 26.73
N ASN A 636 -14.29 21.04 26.65
CA ASN A 636 -13.14 20.53 25.92
C ASN A 636 -13.43 20.27 24.43
N THR A 637 -14.62 20.62 23.96
CA THR A 637 -14.98 20.45 22.56
C THR A 637 -14.56 21.64 21.72
N THR A 638 -14.18 21.35 20.49
CA THR A 638 -13.80 22.36 19.49
C THR A 638 -15.04 22.86 18.74
N ASN A 639 -14.88 23.93 17.97
CA ASN A 639 -15.92 24.43 17.08
C ASN A 639 -16.46 23.35 16.10
N THR A 640 -15.63 22.37 15.76
CA THR A 640 -15.99 21.28 14.85
C THR A 640 -16.58 20.05 15.56
N THR A 641 -16.28 19.85 16.84
CA THR A 641 -16.67 18.64 17.60
C THR A 641 -17.80 18.89 18.60
N ALA A 642 -18.07 20.12 18.99
CA ALA A 642 -19.08 20.45 19.99
C ALA A 642 -20.50 19.98 19.60
N GLY A 643 -20.91 20.21 18.35
CA GLY A 643 -22.19 19.73 17.85
C GLY A 643 -22.35 18.22 17.95
N ALA A 644 -21.35 17.47 17.45
CA ALA A 644 -21.39 16.02 17.50
C ALA A 644 -21.34 15.46 18.95
N ALA A 645 -20.63 16.11 19.85
CA ALA A 645 -20.62 15.74 21.27
C ALA A 645 -22.01 15.93 21.93
N ILE A 646 -22.67 17.04 21.65
CA ILE A 646 -24.03 17.31 22.12
C ILE A 646 -25.01 16.27 21.60
N GLU A 647 -24.93 15.92 20.31
CA GLU A 647 -25.80 14.89 19.72
C GLU A 647 -25.58 13.51 20.32
N GLN A 648 -24.33 13.10 20.58
CA GLN A 648 -24.02 11.83 21.27
C GLN A 648 -24.60 11.79 22.69
N LEU A 649 -24.59 12.91 23.41
CA LEU A 649 -25.16 13.02 24.76
C LEU A 649 -26.69 13.03 24.75
N SER A 650 -27.33 13.36 23.64
CA SER A 650 -28.79 13.52 23.53
C SER A 650 -29.57 12.25 23.87
N GLY A 651 -29.01 11.06 23.61
CA GLY A 651 -29.71 9.80 23.77
C GLY A 651 -30.97 9.69 22.92
N ALA A 652 -31.00 10.36 21.74
CA ALA A 652 -32.16 10.37 20.84
C ALA A 652 -32.59 8.98 20.36
N SER A 653 -31.68 8.00 20.37
CA SER A 653 -31.96 6.59 20.07
C SER A 653 -32.98 5.94 21.04
N ASN A 654 -33.10 6.47 22.29
CA ASN A 654 -34.11 5.97 23.26
C ASN A 654 -35.52 6.16 22.74
N ALA A 655 -35.79 7.18 21.91
CA ALA A 655 -37.08 7.38 21.27
C ALA A 655 -37.37 6.32 20.19
N ASN A 656 -36.35 5.77 19.53
CA ASN A 656 -36.51 4.77 18.48
C ASN A 656 -36.78 3.34 19.00
N LEU A 657 -36.53 3.06 20.27
CA LEU A 657 -36.77 1.75 20.89
C LEU A 657 -38.25 1.34 20.77
N THR A 658 -39.16 2.31 20.87
CA THR A 658 -40.62 2.09 20.68
C THR A 658 -40.95 1.56 19.30
N SER A 659 -40.49 2.21 18.25
CA SER A 659 -40.76 1.78 16.87
C SER A 659 -40.17 0.40 16.59
N ALA A 660 -38.99 0.12 17.07
CA ALA A 660 -38.35 -1.18 16.90
C ALA A 660 -39.11 -2.31 17.59
N THR A 661 -39.59 -2.08 18.80
CA THR A 661 -40.33 -3.08 19.55
C THR A 661 -41.75 -3.31 18.94
N LEU A 662 -42.43 -2.26 18.48
CA LEU A 662 -43.68 -2.37 17.77
C LEU A 662 -43.57 -3.16 16.46
N SER A 663 -42.50 -2.89 15.70
CA SER A 663 -42.21 -3.64 14.46
C SER A 663 -41.96 -5.14 14.75
N ALA A 664 -41.24 -5.49 15.80
CA ALA A 664 -41.02 -6.88 16.20
C ALA A 664 -42.33 -7.54 16.64
N SER A 665 -43.21 -6.83 17.38
CA SER A 665 -44.48 -7.33 17.84
C SER A 665 -45.48 -7.54 16.72
N SER A 666 -45.41 -6.74 15.63
CA SER A 666 -46.33 -6.88 14.46
C SER A 666 -46.18 -8.22 13.76
N GLN A 667 -45.03 -8.88 13.86
CA GLN A 667 -44.78 -10.22 13.31
C GLN A 667 -45.70 -11.29 13.97
N VAL A 668 -46.09 -11.12 15.21
CA VAL A 668 -47.00 -12.05 15.90
C VAL A 668 -48.42 -11.90 15.30
N GLY A 669 -48.88 -10.68 15.03
CA GLY A 669 -50.14 -10.41 14.31
C GLY A 669 -50.13 -11.03 12.91
N SER A 670 -49.03 -10.86 12.18
CA SER A 670 -48.84 -11.49 10.86
C SER A 670 -48.84 -13.02 10.95
N SER A 671 -48.24 -13.60 12.00
CA SER A 671 -48.27 -15.04 12.28
C SER A 671 -49.69 -15.56 12.52
N MET A 672 -50.49 -14.86 13.34
CA MET A 672 -51.92 -15.17 13.55
C MET A 672 -52.69 -15.12 12.26
N LEU A 673 -52.53 -14.03 11.50
CA LEU A 673 -53.27 -13.84 10.25
C LEU A 673 -52.89 -14.90 9.21
N SER A 674 -51.59 -15.21 9.09
CA SER A 674 -51.11 -16.31 8.25
C SER A 674 -51.71 -17.66 8.65
N ALA A 675 -51.76 -17.96 9.93
CA ALA A 675 -52.39 -19.20 10.43
C ALA A 675 -53.89 -19.27 10.10
N MET A 676 -54.62 -18.16 10.22
CA MET A 676 -56.04 -18.08 9.86
C MET A 676 -56.28 -18.13 8.35
N GLN A 677 -55.46 -17.52 7.54
CA GLN A 677 -55.55 -17.56 6.07
C GLN A 677 -55.44 -18.98 5.51
N GLN A 678 -54.63 -19.79 6.18
CA GLN A 678 -54.47 -21.22 5.80
C GLN A 678 -55.63 -22.09 6.30
N MET A 679 -56.40 -21.67 7.33
CA MET A 679 -57.61 -22.32 7.74
C MET A 679 -58.72 -22.20 6.68
N GLY A 680 -58.81 -21.06 6.07
CA GLY A 680 -59.80 -20.78 5.04
C GLY A 680 -59.41 -21.36 3.69
N GLY A 681 -58.94 -22.58 3.54
CA GLY A 681 -58.43 -23.12 2.25
C GLY A 681 -59.27 -22.62 1.09
N ALA A 682 -58.79 -21.54 0.45
CA ALA A 682 -59.41 -20.75 -0.58
C ALA A 682 -60.86 -21.17 -0.94
N PRO A 683 -61.90 -20.66 -0.27
CA PRO A 683 -63.26 -21.12 -0.50
C PRO A 683 -63.69 -20.96 -1.98
N GLY A 684 -63.07 -20.04 -2.71
CA GLY A 684 -63.21 -19.90 -4.15
C GLY A 684 -62.61 -21.07 -4.94
N LEU A 685 -61.63 -21.79 -4.39
CA LEU A 685 -61.04 -23.00 -5.02
C LEU A 685 -61.91 -24.22 -4.82
N MET A 686 -62.81 -24.21 -3.84
CA MET A 686 -63.70 -25.31 -3.55
C MET A 686 -65.06 -25.20 -4.26
N VAL A 687 -65.49 -24.02 -4.66
CA VAL A 687 -66.80 -23.77 -5.32
C VAL A 687 -66.81 -24.22 -6.81
N GLY A 688 -65.62 -24.43 -7.40
CA GLY A 688 -65.50 -24.86 -8.79
C GLY A 688 -65.24 -26.35 -9.01
N LEU A 689 -65.04 -27.14 -7.98
CA LEU A 689 -64.92 -28.59 -8.08
C LEU A 689 -66.33 -29.18 -8.02
N ASP A 690 -66.95 -29.33 -9.19
CA ASP A 690 -68.19 -30.07 -9.33
C ASP A 690 -68.00 -31.42 -8.68
N GLN A 691 -69.05 -31.87 -7.95
CA GLN A 691 -69.10 -33.21 -7.33
C GLN A 691 -68.86 -34.36 -8.34
N ARG A 692 -68.78 -34.07 -9.64
CA ARG A 692 -68.51 -35.02 -10.71
C ARG A 692 -67.01 -35.41 -10.90
N ASP A 693 -66.09 -34.69 -10.37
CA ASP A 693 -64.65 -34.98 -10.51
C ASP A 693 -64.06 -35.89 -9.39
N THR A 694 -64.85 -36.17 -8.37
CA THR A 694 -64.50 -37.03 -7.27
C THR A 694 -64.24 -38.50 -7.68
N PRO A 695 -64.91 -39.12 -8.65
CA PRO A 695 -64.64 -40.51 -9.05
C PRO A 695 -63.34 -40.71 -9.81
N ILE A 696 -62.89 -39.70 -10.55
CA ILE A 696 -61.67 -39.83 -11.36
C ILE A 696 -60.40 -39.81 -10.50
N LEU A 697 -60.46 -39.08 -9.42
CA LEU A 697 -59.33 -39.00 -8.50
C LEU A 697 -59.22 -40.23 -7.56
N ALA A 698 -60.37 -40.83 -7.24
CA ALA A 698 -60.41 -42.07 -6.50
C ALA A 698 -59.88 -43.28 -7.31
N ALA A 699 -59.99 -43.25 -8.66
CA ALA A 699 -59.49 -44.29 -9.53
C ALA A 699 -57.95 -44.30 -9.62
N ASN A 700 -57.22 -43.22 -9.26
CA ASN A 700 -55.80 -43.16 -9.29
C ASN A 700 -55.12 -43.45 -7.94
N GLY A 701 -55.89 -44.02 -6.96
CA GLY A 701 -55.33 -44.42 -5.67
C GLY A 701 -54.83 -43.30 -4.76
N VAL A 702 -55.16 -42.03 -5.07
CA VAL A 702 -54.81 -40.88 -4.22
C VAL A 702 -55.95 -40.74 -3.20
N PRO A 703 -55.67 -40.84 -1.89
CA PRO A 703 -56.69 -40.68 -0.86
C PRO A 703 -57.30 -39.29 -1.01
N THR A 704 -58.64 -39.23 -1.16
CA THR A 704 -59.46 -37.98 -1.18
C THR A 704 -59.21 -37.15 0.10
N GLU A 705 -58.76 -37.74 1.13
CA GLU A 705 -58.42 -37.15 2.44
C GLU A 705 -57.14 -36.31 2.42
N ALA A 706 -56.23 -36.47 1.46
CA ALA A 706 -54.97 -35.74 1.39
C ALA A 706 -55.12 -34.26 0.93
N ARG A 707 -56.32 -33.84 0.58
CA ARG A 707 -56.57 -32.53 -0.05
C ARG A 707 -57.17 -31.48 0.87
N ASN A 708 -57.62 -31.89 2.06
CA ASN A 708 -58.33 -30.99 2.97
C ASN A 708 -57.66 -30.93 4.31
N LEU A 709 -56.74 -30.02 4.45
CA LEU A 709 -56.37 -29.45 5.76
C LEU A 709 -57.55 -28.74 6.43
N ASN A 710 -58.66 -28.62 5.74
CA ASN A 710 -59.93 -28.12 6.16
C ASN A 710 -61.00 -29.22 6.14
N ASP A 711 -60.66 -30.46 6.51
CA ASP A 711 -61.67 -31.46 6.79
C ASP A 711 -62.64 -30.86 7.77
N PRO A 712 -63.92 -30.64 7.39
CA PRO A 712 -64.97 -30.23 8.33
C PRO A 712 -65.13 -31.11 9.53
N ASN A 713 -64.55 -32.34 9.48
CA ASN A 713 -64.53 -33.31 10.57
C ASN A 713 -63.30 -33.20 11.43
N ALA A 714 -62.24 -32.46 11.03
CA ALA A 714 -61.08 -32.19 11.91
C ALA A 714 -61.49 -31.22 13.02
N ARG A 715 -61.50 -31.75 14.25
CA ARG A 715 -61.93 -30.96 15.42
C ARG A 715 -60.88 -29.94 15.88
N GLY A 716 -59.59 -30.15 15.57
CA GLY A 716 -58.55 -29.27 16.01
C GLY A 716 -57.36 -29.18 15.04
N ARG A 717 -56.52 -28.18 15.17
CA ARG A 717 -55.28 -27.99 14.48
C ARG A 717 -54.22 -27.46 15.46
N LEU A 718 -53.04 -28.03 15.37
CA LEU A 718 -51.84 -27.51 16.00
C LEU A 718 -50.93 -26.94 14.93
N TRP A 719 -50.33 -25.79 15.16
CA TRP A 719 -49.38 -25.20 14.24
C TRP A 719 -48.17 -24.59 15.00
N LEU A 720 -47.02 -24.67 14.38
CA LEU A 720 -45.75 -24.11 14.84
C LEU A 720 -45.19 -23.24 13.73
N GLN A 721 -44.80 -22.03 14.06
CA GLN A 721 -44.09 -21.12 13.14
C GLN A 721 -42.76 -20.71 13.75
N ALA A 722 -41.69 -20.87 12.99
CA ALA A 722 -40.40 -20.20 13.24
C ALA A 722 -40.43 -18.86 12.50
N ILE A 723 -40.10 -17.80 13.18
CA ILE A 723 -40.10 -16.44 12.62
C ILE A 723 -38.68 -15.87 12.62
N GLY A 724 -38.32 -15.25 11.53
CA GLY A 724 -37.11 -14.45 11.38
C GLY A 724 -37.47 -13.10 10.78
N GLY A 725 -36.84 -12.03 11.23
CA GLY A 725 -37.11 -10.69 10.73
C GLY A 725 -35.87 -9.83 10.65
N TYR A 726 -35.85 -8.98 9.65
CA TYR A 726 -34.89 -7.89 9.53
C TYR A 726 -35.68 -6.59 9.29
N GLY A 727 -35.38 -5.58 10.09
CA GLY A 727 -35.97 -4.26 9.94
C GLY A 727 -34.90 -3.18 9.92
N LYS A 728 -35.18 -2.11 9.19
CA LYS A 728 -34.38 -0.90 9.16
C LYS A 728 -35.29 0.31 9.35
N LEU A 729 -34.88 1.18 10.26
CA LEU A 729 -35.49 2.48 10.51
C LEU A 729 -34.46 3.54 10.14
N ASP A 730 -34.79 4.47 9.27
CA ASP A 730 -33.90 5.55 8.88
C ASP A 730 -33.74 6.57 10.03
N GLY A 731 -32.65 7.29 10.07
CA GLY A 731 -32.40 8.31 11.10
C GLY A 731 -33.09 9.63 10.78
N GLU A 732 -33.75 10.25 11.74
CA GLU A 732 -34.35 11.58 11.66
C GLU A 732 -34.07 12.39 12.92
N HIS A 733 -34.16 13.73 12.85
CA HIS A 733 -34.09 14.65 13.99
C HIS A 733 -32.81 14.53 14.84
N GLY A 734 -31.71 13.97 14.29
CA GLY A 734 -30.48 13.69 15.02
C GLY A 734 -30.46 12.34 15.72
N SER A 735 -31.49 11.51 15.59
CA SER A 735 -31.44 10.11 15.97
C SER A 735 -30.71 9.29 14.89
N SER A 736 -29.86 8.35 15.30
CA SER A 736 -29.22 7.41 14.36
C SER A 736 -30.26 6.46 13.80
N GLY A 737 -30.10 6.07 12.52
CA GLY A 737 -30.85 4.97 11.95
C GLY A 737 -30.62 3.68 12.74
N LEU A 738 -31.63 2.82 12.83
CA LEU A 738 -31.64 1.60 13.63
C LEU A 738 -31.88 0.38 12.76
N GLU A 739 -31.04 -0.62 12.88
CA GLU A 739 -31.25 -1.96 12.31
C GLU A 739 -31.72 -2.92 13.40
N GLN A 740 -32.65 -3.79 13.07
CA GLN A 740 -33.19 -4.79 13.97
C GLN A 740 -33.19 -6.17 13.34
N ARG A 741 -32.89 -7.20 14.13
CA ARG A 741 -32.90 -8.60 13.72
C ARG A 741 -33.67 -9.42 14.71
N THR A 742 -34.83 -9.93 14.30
CA THR A 742 -35.72 -10.72 15.15
C THR A 742 -35.64 -12.20 14.78
N LYS A 743 -35.61 -13.06 15.79
CA LYS A 743 -35.74 -14.53 15.67
C LYS A 743 -36.62 -15.06 16.78
N GLY A 744 -37.50 -16.00 16.45
CA GLY A 744 -38.40 -16.54 17.43
C GLY A 744 -39.24 -17.71 16.91
N SER A 745 -40.19 -18.11 17.77
CA SER A 745 -41.18 -19.14 17.44
C SER A 745 -42.51 -18.86 18.07
N VAL A 746 -43.56 -19.24 17.39
CA VAL A 746 -44.95 -19.14 17.82
C VAL A 746 -45.61 -20.49 17.64
N LEU A 747 -46.23 -21.00 18.69
CA LEU A 747 -47.03 -22.22 18.73
C LEU A 747 -48.48 -21.85 18.95
N GLY A 748 -49.41 -22.39 18.14
CA GLY A 748 -50.83 -22.16 18.30
C GLY A 748 -51.67 -23.43 18.10
N ALA A 749 -52.84 -23.39 18.66
CA ALA A 749 -53.86 -24.43 18.49
C ALA A 749 -55.22 -23.81 18.26
N ASP A 750 -56.05 -24.40 17.40
CA ASP A 750 -57.40 -23.94 17.12
C ASP A 750 -58.38 -25.10 16.99
N TRP A 751 -59.64 -24.78 17.23
CA TRP A 751 -60.71 -25.75 17.24
C TRP A 751 -61.95 -25.20 16.49
N SER A 752 -62.67 -26.08 15.79
CA SER A 752 -63.94 -25.79 15.16
C SER A 752 -65.02 -25.82 16.23
N LEU A 753 -65.71 -24.71 16.49
CA LEU A 753 -66.89 -24.64 17.34
C LEU A 753 -68.12 -25.10 16.62
N ASN A 754 -68.24 -24.79 15.33
CA ASN A 754 -69.29 -25.21 14.38
C ASN A 754 -68.73 -25.07 12.95
N PRO A 755 -69.46 -25.45 11.90
CA PRO A 755 -68.95 -25.36 10.53
C PRO A 755 -68.56 -23.97 10.05
N GLN A 756 -68.98 -22.92 10.74
CA GLN A 756 -68.69 -21.51 10.39
C GLN A 756 -67.65 -20.84 11.27
N TRP A 757 -67.53 -21.26 12.54
CA TRP A 757 -66.64 -20.62 13.52
C TRP A 757 -65.52 -21.54 13.95
N ARG A 758 -64.30 -20.98 13.89
CA ARG A 758 -63.06 -21.56 14.44
C ARG A 758 -62.40 -20.59 15.41
N VAL A 759 -61.93 -21.05 16.55
CA VAL A 759 -61.29 -20.23 17.58
C VAL A 759 -59.95 -20.86 17.94
N GLY A 760 -58.96 -20.04 18.23
CA GLY A 760 -57.63 -20.51 18.60
C GLY A 760 -56.91 -19.62 19.61
N VAL A 761 -55.86 -20.20 20.15
CA VAL A 761 -54.92 -19.55 21.08
C VAL A 761 -53.51 -19.73 20.57
N LEU A 762 -52.62 -18.82 20.96
CA LEU A 762 -51.21 -18.97 20.68
C LEU A 762 -50.32 -18.49 21.83
N GLY A 763 -49.11 -19.01 21.87
CA GLY A 763 -48.03 -18.55 22.71
C GLY A 763 -46.71 -18.53 21.93
N GLY A 764 -45.85 -17.62 22.24
CA GLY A 764 -44.60 -17.48 21.50
C GLY A 764 -43.49 -16.80 22.31
N TYR A 765 -42.29 -16.88 21.77
CA TYR A 765 -41.11 -16.18 22.26
C TYR A 765 -40.30 -15.66 21.09
N SER A 766 -39.80 -14.44 21.22
CA SER A 766 -38.88 -13.86 20.25
C SER A 766 -37.76 -13.06 20.91
N LYS A 767 -36.62 -12.97 20.25
CA LYS A 767 -35.49 -12.11 20.62
C LYS A 767 -35.15 -11.22 19.42
N THR A 768 -35.04 -9.93 19.69
CA THR A 768 -34.68 -8.91 18.72
C THR A 768 -33.36 -8.26 19.14
N ASP A 769 -32.36 -8.32 18.31
CA ASP A 769 -31.10 -7.58 18.44
C ASP A 769 -31.24 -6.23 17.71
N LEU A 770 -30.78 -5.16 18.35
CA LEU A 770 -30.86 -3.77 17.90
C LEU A 770 -29.46 -3.23 17.70
N ASP A 771 -29.19 -2.60 16.54
CA ASP A 771 -27.89 -2.04 16.19
C ASP A 771 -28.06 -0.66 15.54
N ALA A 772 -27.41 0.34 16.10
CA ALA A 772 -27.34 1.69 15.58
C ALA A 772 -25.97 2.31 15.90
N THR A 773 -25.63 3.38 15.16
CA THR A 773 -24.35 4.07 15.42
C THR A 773 -24.26 4.54 16.87
N GLY A 774 -23.34 3.94 17.63
CA GLY A 774 -23.12 4.26 19.05
C GLY A 774 -24.19 3.73 20.00
N VAL A 775 -25.09 2.82 19.56
CA VAL A 775 -26.13 2.22 20.38
C VAL A 775 -26.34 0.76 20.01
N ASP A 776 -26.18 -0.12 20.95
CA ASP A 776 -26.50 -1.54 20.84
C ASP A 776 -27.62 -1.89 21.83
N GLY A 777 -28.45 -2.87 21.50
CA GLY A 777 -29.52 -3.32 22.42
C GLY A 777 -30.08 -4.67 22.03
N ASN A 778 -30.90 -5.21 22.91
CA ASN A 778 -31.69 -6.38 22.61
C ASN A 778 -33.04 -6.32 23.34
N VAL A 779 -34.04 -7.00 22.79
CA VAL A 779 -35.39 -7.11 23.38
C VAL A 779 -35.80 -8.58 23.36
N GLU A 780 -36.10 -9.13 24.52
CA GLU A 780 -36.70 -10.45 24.69
C GLU A 780 -38.20 -10.31 24.90
N SER A 781 -39.01 -11.06 24.15
CA SER A 781 -40.45 -10.88 24.13
C SER A 781 -41.21 -12.20 24.28
N TRP A 782 -42.18 -12.23 25.18
CA TRP A 782 -43.13 -13.32 25.33
C TRP A 782 -44.48 -12.90 24.79
N HIS A 783 -45.12 -13.75 24.02
CA HIS A 783 -46.36 -13.48 23.33
C HIS A 783 -47.46 -14.45 23.74
N ALA A 784 -48.67 -13.92 23.94
CA ALA A 784 -49.90 -14.71 24.14
C ALA A 784 -51.05 -14.09 23.33
N GLY A 785 -51.84 -14.91 22.67
CA GLY A 785 -52.91 -14.38 21.83
C GLY A 785 -54.06 -15.32 21.63
N VAL A 786 -55.18 -14.72 21.21
CA VAL A 786 -56.39 -15.42 20.88
C VAL A 786 -56.87 -14.97 19.50
N TYR A 787 -57.44 -15.85 18.74
CA TYR A 787 -57.97 -15.52 17.43
C TYR A 787 -59.23 -16.32 17.08
N ALA A 788 -60.04 -15.77 16.21
CA ALA A 788 -61.25 -16.41 15.72
C ALA A 788 -61.44 -16.15 14.21
N GLN A 789 -61.94 -17.13 13.51
CA GLN A 789 -62.33 -17.01 12.12
C GLN A 789 -63.80 -17.43 11.94
N HIS A 790 -64.58 -16.57 11.27
CA HIS A 790 -65.94 -16.89 10.77
C HIS A 790 -65.91 -16.96 9.26
N GLN A 791 -66.35 -18.11 8.73
CA GLN A 791 -66.46 -18.35 7.30
C GLN A 791 -67.93 -18.54 6.92
N ASN A 792 -68.46 -17.70 6.02
CA ASN A 792 -69.81 -17.83 5.48
C ASN A 792 -69.81 -17.70 3.94
N GLY A 793 -69.72 -18.85 3.28
CA GLY A 793 -69.56 -18.87 1.83
C GLY A 793 -68.19 -18.21 1.44
N PRO A 794 -68.21 -17.22 0.51
CA PRO A 794 -67.00 -16.52 0.08
C PRO A 794 -66.50 -15.49 1.11
N LEU A 795 -67.29 -15.17 2.14
CA LEU A 795 -66.97 -14.12 3.10
C LEU A 795 -66.25 -14.71 4.30
N ALA A 796 -65.03 -14.21 4.61
CA ALA A 796 -64.24 -14.56 5.75
C ALA A 796 -64.03 -13.35 6.67
N LEU A 797 -64.38 -13.49 7.94
CA LEU A 797 -64.07 -12.53 9.01
C LEU A 797 -63.01 -13.17 9.90
N ARG A 798 -61.87 -12.50 10.04
CA ARG A 798 -60.72 -12.93 10.88
C ARG A 798 -60.51 -11.90 11.98
N LEU A 799 -60.51 -12.35 13.21
CA LEU A 799 -60.34 -11.54 14.41
C LEU A 799 -59.15 -12.06 15.19
N GLY A 800 -58.27 -11.17 15.66
CA GLY A 800 -57.14 -11.54 16.49
C GLY A 800 -56.85 -10.50 17.54
N ALA A 801 -56.37 -10.97 18.71
CA ALA A 801 -55.86 -10.10 19.75
C ALA A 801 -54.64 -10.79 20.40
N ALA A 802 -53.59 -10.04 20.64
CA ALA A 802 -52.40 -10.51 21.32
C ALA A 802 -51.88 -9.50 22.34
N TYR A 803 -51.31 -10.04 23.40
CA TYR A 803 -50.50 -9.34 24.39
C TYR A 803 -49.07 -9.82 24.36
N SER A 804 -48.13 -8.89 24.42
CA SER A 804 -46.68 -9.23 24.49
C SER A 804 -46.04 -8.45 25.62
N GLY A 805 -45.26 -9.15 26.45
CA GLY A 805 -44.37 -8.58 27.46
C GLY A 805 -42.95 -8.56 26.94
N HIS A 806 -42.25 -7.45 27.12
CA HIS A 806 -40.93 -7.20 26.60
C HIS A 806 -39.96 -6.85 27.70
N GLN A 807 -38.74 -7.43 27.66
CA GLN A 807 -37.60 -7.04 28.47
C GLN A 807 -36.48 -6.56 27.55
N GLY A 808 -36.16 -5.28 27.64
CA GLY A 808 -35.19 -4.64 26.77
C GLY A 808 -33.93 -4.20 27.48
N GLU A 809 -32.82 -4.28 26.80
CA GLU A 809 -31.53 -3.74 27.20
C GLU A 809 -31.05 -2.78 26.12
N SER A 810 -30.58 -1.59 26.53
CA SER A 810 -29.90 -0.64 25.65
C SER A 810 -28.52 -0.26 26.19
N LYS A 811 -27.54 -0.10 25.30
CA LYS A 811 -26.18 0.33 25.62
C LYS A 811 -25.81 1.47 24.68
N ARG A 812 -25.39 2.60 25.25
CA ARG A 812 -24.89 3.73 24.45
C ARG A 812 -23.38 3.86 24.60
N THR A 813 -22.67 4.14 23.49
CA THR A 813 -21.25 4.46 23.49
C THR A 813 -21.10 5.95 23.18
N ILE A 814 -20.52 6.69 24.09
CA ILE A 814 -20.29 8.13 23.99
C ILE A 814 -18.79 8.38 24.08
N ALA A 815 -18.20 9.02 23.08
CA ALA A 815 -16.78 9.33 23.09
C ALA A 815 -16.51 10.63 22.31
N PHE A 816 -15.94 11.61 22.97
CA PHE A 816 -15.51 12.86 22.36
C PHE A 816 -14.43 13.56 23.24
N ASN A 817 -13.42 14.12 22.62
CA ASN A 817 -12.42 14.99 23.22
C ASN A 817 -11.93 14.59 24.64
N GLY A 818 -11.57 13.30 24.80
CA GLY A 818 -11.08 12.77 26.08
C GLY A 818 -12.16 12.34 27.07
N PHE A 819 -13.43 12.58 26.77
CA PHE A 819 -14.57 12.02 27.50
C PHE A 819 -15.00 10.69 26.88
N SER A 820 -15.23 9.67 27.71
CA SER A 820 -15.73 8.36 27.25
C SER A 820 -16.66 7.76 28.29
N ASP A 821 -17.83 7.32 27.85
CA ASP A 821 -18.86 6.72 28.71
C ASP A 821 -19.61 5.60 27.99
N ARG A 822 -20.15 4.63 28.75
CA ARG A 822 -20.94 3.50 28.23
C ARG A 822 -22.15 3.21 29.12
N PRO A 823 -23.14 4.11 29.15
CA PRO A 823 -24.33 3.88 29.96
C PRO A 823 -25.16 2.73 29.40
N LYS A 824 -25.71 1.93 30.28
CA LYS A 824 -26.58 0.79 30.03
C LYS A 824 -27.92 0.99 30.72
N GLY A 825 -29.02 0.77 30.00
CA GLY A 825 -30.38 0.82 30.53
C GLY A 825 -31.10 -0.52 30.32
N ASP A 826 -31.77 -0.99 31.39
CA ASP A 826 -32.67 -2.15 31.35
C ASP A 826 -34.09 -1.62 31.51
N TYR A 827 -35.05 -2.04 30.67
CA TYR A 827 -36.43 -1.58 30.70
C TYR A 827 -37.43 -2.71 30.48
N ASP A 828 -38.59 -2.58 31.10
CA ASP A 828 -39.76 -3.41 30.83
C ASP A 828 -40.77 -2.64 29.96
N ALA A 829 -41.46 -3.37 29.09
CA ALA A 829 -42.50 -2.81 28.25
C ALA A 829 -43.56 -3.87 27.94
N ASP A 830 -44.76 -3.42 27.57
CA ASP A 830 -45.79 -4.29 27.08
C ASP A 830 -46.41 -3.75 25.79
N SER A 831 -46.94 -4.64 24.97
CA SER A 831 -47.69 -4.27 23.78
C SER A 831 -48.97 -5.08 23.64
N GLN A 832 -50.00 -4.42 23.18
CA GLN A 832 -51.29 -5.00 22.90
C GLN A 832 -51.62 -4.74 21.44
N GLN A 833 -52.10 -5.76 20.75
CA GLN A 833 -52.57 -5.61 19.39
C GLN A 833 -53.89 -6.34 19.19
N ALA A 834 -54.77 -5.75 18.38
CA ALA A 834 -56.00 -6.36 17.97
C ALA A 834 -56.25 -6.02 16.49
N PHE A 835 -56.82 -6.94 15.77
CA PHE A 835 -57.20 -6.69 14.39
C PHE A 835 -58.50 -7.38 13.99
N ALA A 836 -59.18 -6.83 12.97
CA ALA A 836 -60.31 -7.40 12.30
C ALA A 836 -60.13 -7.30 10.80
N GLU A 837 -60.10 -8.43 10.11
CA GLU A 837 -59.94 -8.52 8.66
C GLU A 837 -61.21 -9.11 8.05
N LEU A 838 -61.72 -8.46 7.02
CA LEU A 838 -62.81 -8.94 6.19
C LEU A 838 -62.26 -9.26 4.79
N GLY A 839 -62.36 -10.51 4.35
CA GLY A 839 -61.96 -10.96 3.03
C GLY A 839 -63.17 -11.52 2.24
N TYR A 840 -63.18 -11.29 0.93
CA TYR A 840 -64.19 -11.86 0.04
C TYR A 840 -63.49 -12.69 -1.06
N ALA A 841 -63.61 -14.01 -0.95
CA ALA A 841 -62.96 -14.92 -1.86
C ALA A 841 -63.70 -15.01 -3.19
N MET A 842 -62.99 -14.70 -4.28
CA MET A 842 -63.46 -14.83 -5.66
C MET A 842 -62.52 -15.83 -6.36
N GLY A 843 -63.07 -16.65 -7.23
CA GLY A 843 -62.20 -17.56 -7.99
C GLY A 843 -62.97 -18.56 -8.82
N SER A 844 -62.31 -19.16 -9.79
CA SER A 844 -62.80 -20.26 -10.60
C SER A 844 -61.75 -21.33 -10.71
N GLY A 845 -62.07 -22.56 -10.35
CA GLY A 845 -61.17 -23.72 -10.44
C GLY A 845 -60.07 -23.67 -9.42
N ARG A 846 -58.79 -23.55 -9.84
CA ARG A 846 -57.59 -23.65 -8.97
C ARG A 846 -57.03 -22.31 -8.52
N LEU A 847 -57.53 -21.19 -9.07
CA LEU A 847 -57.06 -19.83 -8.75
C LEU A 847 -58.09 -19.13 -7.85
N SER A 848 -57.60 -18.53 -6.76
CA SER A 848 -58.35 -17.72 -5.84
C SER A 848 -57.81 -16.30 -5.80
N ALA A 849 -58.71 -15.31 -5.81
CA ALA A 849 -58.40 -13.92 -5.54
C ALA A 849 -59.30 -13.46 -4.37
N GLU A 850 -58.71 -12.85 -3.34
CA GLU A 850 -59.42 -12.38 -2.16
C GLU A 850 -59.06 -10.90 -1.93
N PRO A 851 -59.85 -9.94 -2.38
CA PRO A 851 -59.79 -8.58 -1.85
C PRO A 851 -60.13 -8.61 -0.36
N PHE A 852 -59.37 -7.81 0.41
CA PHE A 852 -59.56 -7.73 1.86
C PHE A 852 -59.42 -6.30 2.38
N ALA A 853 -60.05 -6.07 3.51
CA ALA A 853 -59.91 -4.87 4.32
C ALA A 853 -59.62 -5.30 5.77
N ASN A 854 -58.56 -4.75 6.34
CA ASN A 854 -58.10 -5.01 7.69
C ASN A 854 -58.13 -3.72 8.51
N LEU A 855 -58.63 -3.79 9.73
CA LEU A 855 -58.56 -2.76 10.76
C LEU A 855 -57.60 -3.28 11.86
N GLY A 856 -56.57 -2.55 12.19
CA GLY A 856 -55.62 -2.87 13.21
C GLY A 856 -55.56 -1.81 14.31
N TYR A 857 -55.38 -2.26 15.53
CA TYR A 857 -55.06 -1.42 16.68
C TYR A 857 -53.84 -1.96 17.37
N GLN A 858 -52.94 -1.07 17.71
CA GLN A 858 -51.72 -1.37 18.48
C GLN A 858 -51.55 -0.36 19.60
N ARG A 859 -51.20 -0.84 20.80
CA ARG A 859 -50.79 -0.04 21.94
C ARG A 859 -49.50 -0.57 22.47
N TYR A 860 -48.56 0.32 22.71
CA TYR A 860 -47.28 0.04 23.33
C TYR A 860 -47.12 0.89 24.60
N HIS A 861 -46.65 0.30 25.67
CA HIS A 861 -46.30 0.99 26.90
C HIS A 861 -44.93 0.52 27.38
N ARG A 862 -44.05 1.46 27.63
CA ARG A 862 -42.75 1.23 28.25
C ARG A 862 -42.71 1.93 29.59
N ASP A 863 -42.27 1.24 30.62
CA ASP A 863 -42.00 1.82 31.93
C ASP A 863 -40.83 2.80 31.91
N SER A 864 -40.78 3.69 32.90
CA SER A 864 -39.60 4.54 33.10
C SER A 864 -38.43 3.70 33.60
N TYR A 865 -37.23 4.04 33.12
CA TYR A 865 -35.99 3.36 33.50
C TYR A 865 -34.83 4.32 33.68
N GLN A 866 -33.79 3.85 34.36
CA GLN A 866 -32.56 4.61 34.58
C GLN A 866 -31.37 3.87 33.99
N GLU A 867 -30.61 4.56 33.16
CA GLU A 867 -29.29 4.07 32.70
C GLU A 867 -28.29 4.08 33.84
N LYS A 868 -27.30 3.18 33.78
CA LYS A 868 -26.19 3.04 34.74
C LYS A 868 -24.88 2.98 34.00
N GLY A 869 -23.79 3.38 34.61
CA GLY A 869 -22.46 3.19 34.08
C GLY A 869 -21.86 4.46 33.46
N GLY A 870 -22.02 5.60 34.13
CA GLY A 870 -21.30 6.82 33.80
C GLY A 870 -22.02 8.11 34.04
N ALA A 871 -21.33 9.23 33.80
CA ALA A 871 -21.87 10.58 34.02
C ALA A 871 -22.97 10.94 33.01
N ALA A 872 -22.89 10.35 31.78
CA ALA A 872 -23.85 10.58 30.71
C ALA A 872 -25.11 9.68 30.80
N ALA A 873 -25.29 8.95 31.90
CA ALA A 873 -26.47 8.13 32.14
C ALA A 873 -27.75 8.98 32.22
N LEU A 874 -28.83 8.48 31.62
CA LEU A 874 -30.12 9.14 31.54
C LEU A 874 -31.17 8.44 32.40
N GLN A 875 -32.00 9.22 33.04
CA GLN A 875 -33.32 8.82 33.57
C GLN A 875 -34.30 9.03 32.38
N VAL A 876 -34.93 7.97 31.89
CA VAL A 876 -35.82 8.00 30.74
C VAL A 876 -37.25 7.78 31.23
N ASP A 877 -38.14 8.71 30.93
CA ASP A 877 -39.55 8.62 31.36
C ASP A 877 -40.29 7.52 30.58
N GLY A 878 -41.37 7.00 31.20
CA GLY A 878 -42.28 6.04 30.55
C GLY A 878 -42.93 6.65 29.31
N GLN A 879 -43.23 5.79 28.32
CA GLN A 879 -43.82 6.21 27.07
C GLN A 879 -44.99 5.29 26.71
N THR A 880 -46.09 5.88 26.23
CA THR A 880 -47.23 5.14 25.68
C THR A 880 -47.50 5.63 24.28
N GLN A 881 -47.75 4.71 23.34
CA GLN A 881 -48.09 5.01 21.98
C GLN A 881 -49.30 4.15 21.52
N ASP A 882 -50.31 4.77 20.96
CA ASP A 882 -51.56 4.14 20.49
C ASP A 882 -51.75 4.44 19.00
N ASN A 883 -51.91 3.40 18.19
CA ASN A 883 -52.06 3.54 16.75
C ASN A 883 -53.24 2.71 16.22
N PHE A 884 -54.01 3.27 15.29
CA PHE A 884 -54.95 2.55 14.43
C PHE A 884 -54.38 2.42 13.05
N SER A 885 -54.70 1.35 12.35
CA SER A 885 -54.33 1.18 10.95
C SER A 885 -55.45 0.59 10.11
N THR A 886 -55.54 0.96 8.85
CA THR A 886 -56.37 0.30 7.84
C THR A 886 -55.46 -0.27 6.78
N THR A 887 -55.72 -1.50 6.34
CA THR A 887 -55.01 -2.11 5.22
C THR A 887 -56.01 -2.59 4.20
N PHE A 888 -55.90 -2.13 2.95
CA PHE A 888 -56.68 -2.60 1.80
C PHE A 888 -55.74 -3.32 0.83
N GLY A 889 -56.14 -4.52 0.42
CA GLY A 889 -55.27 -5.31 -0.44
C GLY A 889 -55.96 -6.41 -1.21
N LEU A 890 -55.18 -7.11 -1.98
CA LEU A 890 -55.54 -8.27 -2.77
C LEU A 890 -54.64 -9.44 -2.45
N ARG A 891 -55.19 -10.58 -2.19
CA ARG A 891 -54.50 -11.84 -1.96
C ARG A 891 -54.82 -12.78 -3.12
N LEU A 892 -53.78 -13.41 -3.69
CA LEU A 892 -53.89 -14.39 -4.75
C LEU A 892 -53.32 -15.71 -4.24
N ALA A 893 -53.99 -16.82 -4.58
CA ALA A 893 -53.51 -18.16 -4.31
C ALA A 893 -53.83 -19.10 -5.46
N HIS A 894 -52.93 -20.08 -5.72
CA HIS A 894 -53.13 -21.09 -6.77
C HIS A 894 -52.87 -22.48 -6.21
N LEU A 895 -53.90 -23.33 -6.23
CA LEU A 895 -53.75 -24.71 -5.76
C LEU A 895 -53.33 -25.65 -6.91
N SER A 896 -52.19 -26.28 -6.76
CA SER A 896 -51.64 -27.31 -7.65
C SER A 896 -51.62 -28.65 -6.95
N SER A 897 -52.03 -29.69 -7.65
CA SER A 897 -51.89 -31.07 -7.18
C SER A 897 -50.64 -31.70 -7.81
N LEU A 898 -49.78 -32.28 -7.01
CA LEU A 898 -48.59 -33.00 -7.47
C LEU A 898 -48.89 -34.48 -7.73
N ASP A 899 -48.13 -35.10 -8.63
CA ASP A 899 -48.34 -36.50 -9.04
C ASP A 899 -48.25 -37.50 -7.89
N ASN A 900 -47.59 -37.16 -6.78
CA ASN A 900 -47.46 -37.99 -5.57
C ASN A 900 -48.61 -37.77 -4.54
N GLY A 901 -49.66 -37.04 -4.91
CA GLY A 901 -50.82 -36.81 -4.06
C GLY A 901 -50.69 -35.62 -3.09
N MET A 902 -49.53 -34.97 -3.06
CA MET A 902 -49.31 -33.73 -2.27
C MET A 902 -49.93 -32.50 -2.99
N SER A 903 -50.27 -31.47 -2.24
CA SER A 903 -50.72 -30.19 -2.79
C SER A 903 -49.66 -29.12 -2.60
N LEU A 904 -49.55 -28.24 -3.60
CA LEU A 904 -48.68 -27.07 -3.55
C LEU A 904 -49.51 -25.81 -3.77
N THR A 905 -49.45 -24.87 -2.84
CA THR A 905 -50.22 -23.60 -2.90
C THR A 905 -49.30 -22.40 -2.80
N PRO A 906 -48.79 -21.85 -3.90
CA PRO A 906 -48.21 -20.53 -3.90
C PRO A 906 -49.28 -19.46 -3.60
N ARG A 907 -48.93 -18.48 -2.79
CA ARG A 907 -49.74 -17.33 -2.44
C ARG A 907 -48.97 -16.05 -2.49
N MET A 908 -49.66 -14.97 -2.81
CA MET A 908 -49.10 -13.62 -2.85
C MET A 908 -50.16 -12.62 -2.36
N THR A 909 -49.72 -11.67 -1.54
CA THR A 909 -50.55 -10.57 -1.03
C THR A 909 -49.86 -9.24 -1.35
N ALA A 910 -50.65 -8.28 -1.81
CA ALA A 910 -50.20 -6.89 -1.91
C ALA A 910 -51.30 -6.01 -1.29
N GLY A 911 -50.90 -5.09 -0.43
CA GLY A 911 -51.81 -4.19 0.24
C GLY A 911 -51.20 -2.84 0.58
N TRP A 912 -52.05 -1.83 0.67
CA TRP A 912 -51.70 -0.50 1.15
C TRP A 912 -52.24 -0.36 2.57
N LYS A 913 -51.35 -0.02 3.51
CA LYS A 913 -51.61 0.21 4.93
C LYS A 913 -51.49 1.70 5.22
N HIS A 914 -52.51 2.25 5.87
CA HIS A 914 -52.49 3.62 6.39
C HIS A 914 -52.61 3.61 7.92
N THR A 915 -51.69 4.32 8.58
CA THR A 915 -51.64 4.42 10.05
C THR A 915 -52.18 5.76 10.51
N TYR A 916 -53.17 5.72 11.42
CA TYR A 916 -53.83 6.88 12.03
C TYR A 916 -53.30 7.06 13.47
N GLY A 917 -53.48 8.26 14.00
CA GLY A 917 -53.05 8.60 15.36
C GLY A 917 -51.70 9.28 15.41
N ASP A 918 -51.05 9.22 16.55
CA ASP A 918 -49.76 9.81 16.74
C ASP A 918 -48.68 8.88 16.17
N VAL A 919 -47.99 9.36 15.16
CA VAL A 919 -46.87 8.66 14.51
C VAL A 919 -45.52 9.20 14.97
N SER A 920 -45.49 10.27 15.75
CA SER A 920 -44.27 10.84 16.30
C SER A 920 -43.74 9.99 17.47
N ASN A 921 -42.43 9.80 17.49
CA ASN A 921 -41.71 9.16 18.57
C ASN A 921 -40.97 10.21 19.38
N SER A 922 -41.50 10.57 20.54
CA SER A 922 -40.85 11.53 21.44
C SER A 922 -40.68 10.89 22.84
N THR A 923 -39.54 11.08 23.44
CA THR A 923 -39.25 10.58 24.78
C THR A 923 -38.68 11.71 25.64
N ARG A 924 -39.21 11.88 26.83
CA ARG A 924 -38.68 12.81 27.84
C ARG A 924 -37.66 12.12 28.72
N GLN A 925 -36.56 12.81 28.97
CA GLN A 925 -35.45 12.25 29.77
C GLN A 925 -34.66 13.33 30.49
N ALA A 926 -33.82 12.94 31.42
CA ALA A 926 -32.92 13.83 32.16
C ALA A 926 -31.61 13.13 32.47
N PHE A 927 -30.51 13.86 32.60
CA PHE A 927 -29.27 13.25 33.07
C PHE A 927 -29.41 12.83 34.53
N VAL A 928 -28.95 11.63 34.87
CA VAL A 928 -28.92 11.15 36.27
C VAL A 928 -28.01 12.06 37.11
N ALA A 929 -27.02 12.65 36.51
CA ALA A 929 -26.10 13.61 37.10
C ALA A 929 -26.76 14.95 37.49
N GLY A 930 -28.04 15.18 37.14
CA GLY A 930 -28.81 16.39 37.43
C GLY A 930 -29.20 17.16 36.13
N GLY A 931 -29.59 18.41 36.29
CA GLY A 931 -30.04 19.26 35.20
C GLY A 931 -31.53 19.20 34.90
N THR A 932 -31.98 20.00 33.97
CA THR A 932 -33.39 20.05 33.52
C THR A 932 -33.72 18.87 32.63
N ALA A 933 -34.92 18.31 32.77
CA ALA A 933 -35.42 17.30 31.86
C ALA A 933 -35.65 17.90 30.43
N PHE A 934 -35.41 17.11 29.42
CA PHE A 934 -35.52 17.49 28.03
C PHE A 934 -36.18 16.39 27.18
N SER A 935 -36.77 16.74 26.06
CA SER A 935 -37.38 15.79 25.13
C SER A 935 -36.47 15.58 23.93
N VAL A 936 -36.46 14.34 23.44
CA VAL A 936 -35.78 13.95 22.20
C VAL A 936 -36.81 13.26 21.31
N ASP A 937 -36.74 13.60 20.03
CA ASP A 937 -37.59 13.02 18.98
C ASP A 937 -36.78 11.95 18.23
N GLY A 938 -37.43 10.81 18.02
CA GLY A 938 -36.93 9.74 17.13
C GLY A 938 -37.55 9.83 15.75
N THR A 939 -37.29 8.79 14.96
CA THR A 939 -37.88 8.65 13.63
C THR A 939 -39.38 8.36 13.73
N SER A 940 -40.18 9.11 13.02
CA SER A 940 -41.63 8.94 12.98
C SER A 940 -42.02 7.61 12.34
N LEU A 941 -43.11 6.99 12.83
CA LEU A 941 -43.72 5.84 12.12
C LEU A 941 -44.23 6.25 10.74
N ASP A 942 -44.19 5.32 9.80
CA ASP A 942 -44.75 5.56 8.48
C ASP A 942 -46.27 5.65 8.54
N ARG A 943 -46.84 6.73 7.97
CA ARG A 943 -48.29 6.85 7.78
C ARG A 943 -48.76 5.92 6.69
N ASP A 944 -48.02 5.75 5.62
CA ASP A 944 -48.34 4.93 4.48
C ASP A 944 -47.26 3.89 4.24
N SER A 945 -47.65 2.62 4.15
CA SER A 945 -46.76 1.51 3.88
C SER A 945 -47.33 0.57 2.83
N LEU A 946 -46.46 0.00 2.01
CA LEU A 946 -46.79 -1.10 1.11
C LEU A 946 -46.55 -2.42 1.86
N VAL A 947 -47.58 -3.23 1.99
CA VAL A 947 -47.51 -4.58 2.56
C VAL A 947 -47.43 -5.59 1.43
N LEU A 948 -46.40 -6.43 1.45
CA LEU A 948 -46.16 -7.50 0.48
C LEU A 948 -45.98 -8.81 1.21
N GLU A 949 -46.70 -9.87 0.79
CA GLU A 949 -46.43 -11.22 1.30
C GLU A 949 -46.33 -12.19 0.13
N ALA A 950 -45.45 -13.18 0.25
CA ALA A 950 -45.33 -14.29 -0.67
C ALA A 950 -45.17 -15.57 0.11
N GLY A 951 -45.86 -16.62 -0.24
CA GLY A 951 -45.77 -17.89 0.49
C GLY A 951 -45.91 -19.11 -0.42
N LEU A 952 -45.45 -20.22 0.09
CA LEU A 952 -45.56 -21.51 -0.55
C LEU A 952 -45.93 -22.55 0.51
N ASP A 953 -47.10 -23.15 0.38
CA ASP A 953 -47.59 -24.15 1.29
C ASP A 953 -47.60 -25.52 0.60
N LEU A 954 -47.02 -26.52 1.24
CA LEU A 954 -46.94 -27.92 0.79
C LEU A 954 -47.78 -28.81 1.72
N GLY A 955 -48.92 -29.29 1.22
CA GLY A 955 -49.73 -30.30 1.90
C GLY A 955 -49.06 -31.69 1.68
N ILE A 956 -48.46 -32.23 2.75
CA ILE A 956 -47.73 -33.54 2.70
C ILE A 956 -48.68 -34.69 2.84
N SER A 957 -49.72 -34.52 3.68
CA SER A 957 -50.76 -35.55 3.94
C SER A 957 -52.06 -34.89 4.35
N ALA A 958 -53.11 -35.66 4.55
CA ALA A 958 -54.39 -35.16 5.06
C ALA A 958 -54.32 -34.45 6.41
N ARG A 959 -53.23 -34.67 7.17
CA ARG A 959 -53.04 -34.11 8.52
C ARG A 959 -51.86 -33.19 8.68
N HIS A 960 -50.92 -33.17 7.74
CA HIS A 960 -49.67 -32.40 7.88
C HIS A 960 -49.42 -31.48 6.69
N SER A 961 -49.08 -30.22 6.94
CA SER A 961 -48.50 -29.35 5.95
C SER A 961 -47.25 -28.62 6.43
N LEU A 962 -46.41 -28.24 5.48
CA LEU A 962 -45.28 -27.36 5.67
C LEU A 962 -45.46 -26.10 4.81
N GLY A 963 -44.99 -24.97 5.30
CA GLY A 963 -45.01 -23.74 4.54
C GLY A 963 -43.78 -22.89 4.78
N ILE A 964 -43.48 -22.07 3.79
CA ILE A 964 -42.54 -21.00 3.90
C ILE A 964 -43.19 -19.72 3.40
N GLY A 965 -42.98 -18.63 4.11
CA GLY A 965 -43.54 -17.34 3.75
C GLY A 965 -42.55 -16.20 3.94
N TYR A 966 -42.61 -15.23 3.07
CA TYR A 966 -41.98 -13.93 3.19
C TYR A 966 -43.07 -12.87 3.45
N SER A 967 -42.76 -11.91 4.33
CA SER A 967 -43.58 -10.71 4.54
C SER A 967 -42.66 -9.47 4.46
N GLY A 968 -43.14 -8.41 3.82
CA GLY A 968 -42.49 -7.13 3.72
C GLY A 968 -43.45 -5.99 4.02
N GLU A 969 -43.02 -5.03 4.85
CA GLU A 969 -43.68 -3.75 5.03
C GLU A 969 -42.68 -2.64 4.70
N LEU A 970 -43.03 -1.84 3.67
CA LEU A 970 -42.13 -0.84 3.10
C LEU A 970 -42.78 0.54 3.20
N GLY A 971 -42.25 1.38 4.04
CA GLY A 971 -42.62 2.78 4.21
C GLY A 971 -41.53 3.73 3.73
N ASN A 972 -41.70 5.02 3.99
CA ASN A 972 -40.72 6.04 3.66
C ASN A 972 -39.50 5.99 4.63
N ASN A 973 -39.78 5.79 5.93
CA ASN A 973 -38.81 5.85 7.02
C ASN A 973 -38.42 4.45 7.51
N SER A 974 -39.19 3.40 7.19
CA SER A 974 -38.94 2.05 7.67
C SER A 974 -39.10 0.98 6.59
N ARG A 975 -38.33 -0.08 6.71
CA ARG A 975 -38.37 -1.28 5.86
C ARG A 975 -38.24 -2.50 6.73
N ASN A 976 -39.30 -3.31 6.75
CA ASN A 976 -39.35 -4.53 7.54
C ASN A 976 -39.50 -5.73 6.64
N HIS A 977 -38.73 -6.77 6.86
CA HIS A 977 -38.75 -8.02 6.11
C HIS A 977 -38.85 -9.18 7.11
N GLY A 978 -39.82 -10.08 6.87
CA GLY A 978 -40.01 -11.29 7.67
C GLY A 978 -39.88 -12.54 6.82
N LEU A 979 -39.33 -13.59 7.42
CA LEU A 979 -39.35 -14.95 6.88
C LEU A 979 -40.02 -15.88 7.91
N ILE A 980 -40.96 -16.65 7.48
CA ILE A 980 -41.75 -17.57 8.30
C ILE A 980 -41.58 -18.99 7.75
N GLY A 981 -41.10 -19.91 8.57
CA GLY A 981 -41.20 -21.34 8.33
C GLY A 981 -42.30 -21.94 9.21
N GLN A 982 -43.19 -22.74 8.67
CA GLN A 982 -44.31 -23.26 9.43
C GLN A 982 -44.56 -24.75 9.23
N TRP A 983 -45.08 -25.35 10.27
CA TRP A 983 -45.63 -26.70 10.28
C TRP A 983 -47.01 -26.72 10.90
N GLN A 984 -47.92 -27.52 10.35
CA GLN A 984 -49.26 -27.67 10.86
C GLN A 984 -49.65 -29.13 10.88
N MET A 985 -50.50 -29.48 11.88
CA MET A 985 -51.08 -30.78 12.05
C MET A 985 -52.56 -30.68 12.41
N ALA A 986 -53.44 -31.28 11.62
CA ALA A 986 -54.87 -31.37 11.90
C ALA A 986 -55.18 -32.69 12.69
N PHE A 987 -56.10 -32.62 13.66
CA PHE A 987 -56.48 -33.75 14.51
C PHE A 987 -57.94 -33.80 14.84
#